data_89a8d9a176a767f1700188ebebc76852
#
_entry.id   89a8d9a176a767f1700188ebebc76852
#
_cell.length_a   1.000
_cell.length_b   1.000
_cell.length_c   1.000
_cell.angle_alpha   90.00
_cell.angle_beta   90.00
_cell.angle_gamma   90.00
#
_symmetry.space_group_name_H-M   'P 1'
#
loop_
_entity.id
_entity.type
_entity.pdbx_description
1 polymer ?
#
loop_
_entity_poly.entity_id
_entity_poly.type
_entity_poly.pdbx_seq_one_letter_code
_entity_poly.pdbx_strand_id
1 'polypeptide(L)'
;MAQEDDLRALGKIMDFLRAVSIILAIMNVYWYCYEAMHMWGVTIGVVDRILINFNRTGGLFHSILYTKLFSLLLLAISCLGTKGVKAEKMSWNRIWTVLAVGFCLFFLNWWILLLPISHLGNATLYIFTMTAGYICLLMGGLWMSRLLKHNLMEDVFNNENESFMQETKLMENEYSVNLPTRFYYKKKWQRGWINVVNPFRATIVLGTPGSGKSFAVVNNYIKQQIEKGYSMYIYDFKFPDLSTIAYNHMMNHQNGYKVKPQFYVINFDDPRRSHRCNPIHPDFMSDISDAYESAYTIMLNLNKTWVQKQGDFFVESPIILFAAIIWYLRIYKNGKYCTFPHAIELLNRRYEDVFPILTSYPELENYLSPFMDAWQGGAMEQLAGQIASAKIPLSRMISPQLYWVMSASEFTLDINNPEEPKILCVGNNPDRQNIYGAALGLYNSRIVKLINKKGQLKSSVIIDELPTIYFKGLDNLIATARSNKVAVCLGFQDFSQLVRDYGDKEAKVVINTVGNIFSGQVVGETAKTLSERFGKVLQKRQSISINRQDVSTSINTQMDSLIPPSKISGLTQGMFVGSVSDNFTERIEQKIFHAEIVVDTDKVKREESHYQPIPIINDFKDANGNDCMKQAIQDNYNRIKEDVKQIVKEELERIAADENLKHLMQK
;
A
#
# COMPACT_ATOMS: atom_id res chain seq x y z
N MET A 1 6.46 43.68 -9.88
CA MET A 1 7.01 45.00 -10.16
C MET A 1 7.68 45.60 -8.93
N ALA A 2 7.02 45.92 -7.82
CA ALA A 2 7.66 46.55 -6.65
C ALA A 2 8.87 45.76 -6.08
N GLN A 3 8.77 44.44 -5.97
CA GLN A 3 9.83 43.59 -5.43
C GLN A 3 11.05 43.45 -6.37
N GLU A 4 10.87 43.63 -7.67
CA GLU A 4 11.98 43.62 -8.64
C GLU A 4 12.76 44.93 -8.66
N ASP A 5 12.07 46.07 -8.46
CA ASP A 5 12.69 47.36 -8.37
C ASP A 5 13.53 47.50 -7.09
N ASP A 6 13.05 46.95 -5.98
CA ASP A 6 13.79 46.88 -4.71
C ASP A 6 15.06 46.04 -4.83
N LEU A 7 15.03 44.90 -5.55
CA LEU A 7 16.20 44.05 -5.77
C LEU A 7 17.23 44.70 -6.71
N ARG A 8 16.78 45.46 -7.70
CA ARG A 8 17.67 46.27 -8.58
C ARG A 8 18.33 47.42 -7.83
N ALA A 9 17.55 48.09 -6.97
CA ALA A 9 18.08 49.17 -6.10
C ALA A 9 19.13 48.61 -5.13
N LEU A 10 18.87 47.46 -4.52
CA LEU A 10 19.83 46.79 -3.64
C LEU A 10 21.12 46.42 -4.38
N GLY A 11 21.03 45.91 -5.60
CA GLY A 11 22.18 45.58 -6.45
C GLY A 11 23.07 46.83 -6.72
N LYS A 12 22.47 47.96 -7.08
CA LYS A 12 23.20 49.21 -7.29
C LYS A 12 23.90 49.70 -6.02
N ILE A 13 23.28 49.57 -4.86
CA ILE A 13 23.89 49.93 -3.56
C ILE A 13 25.11 49.04 -3.29
N MET A 14 25.03 47.74 -3.55
CA MET A 14 26.16 46.81 -3.35
C MET A 14 27.32 47.08 -4.30
N ASP A 15 27.04 47.42 -5.56
CA ASP A 15 28.09 47.83 -6.53
C ASP A 15 28.74 49.15 -6.13
N PHE A 16 27.96 50.11 -5.61
CA PHE A 16 28.48 51.35 -5.06
C PHE A 16 29.41 51.10 -3.85
N LEU A 17 29.01 50.27 -2.88
CA LEU A 17 29.83 49.91 -1.72
C LEU A 17 31.12 49.21 -2.15
N ARG A 18 31.10 48.39 -3.20
CA ARG A 18 32.29 47.75 -3.76
C ARG A 18 33.21 48.78 -4.40
N ALA A 19 32.67 49.75 -5.16
CA ALA A 19 33.46 50.83 -5.73
C ALA A 19 34.15 51.67 -4.67
N VAL A 20 33.44 52.03 -3.60
CA VAL A 20 34.01 52.76 -2.45
C VAL A 20 35.09 51.94 -1.76
N SER A 21 34.91 50.61 -1.58
CA SER A 21 35.96 49.75 -1.03
C SER A 21 37.25 49.75 -1.86
N ILE A 22 37.11 49.70 -3.19
CA ILE A 22 38.24 49.76 -4.13
C ILE A 22 38.94 51.12 -4.04
N ILE A 23 38.19 52.23 -4.02
CA ILE A 23 38.73 53.59 -3.88
C ILE A 23 39.52 53.69 -2.59
N LEU A 24 39.01 53.15 -1.47
CA LEU A 24 39.73 53.15 -0.20
C LEU A 24 41.05 52.34 -0.26
N ALA A 25 41.05 51.22 -0.97
CA ALA A 25 42.26 50.45 -1.18
C ALA A 25 43.31 51.24 -2.03
N ILE A 26 42.84 51.90 -3.09
CA ILE A 26 43.74 52.81 -3.91
C ILE A 26 44.27 53.97 -3.09
N MET A 27 43.43 54.62 -2.27
CA MET A 27 43.85 55.70 -1.38
C MET A 27 44.89 55.24 -0.35
N ASN A 28 44.74 54.01 0.18
CA ASN A 28 45.74 53.42 1.07
C ASN A 28 47.12 53.29 0.37
N VAL A 29 47.10 52.73 -0.86
CA VAL A 29 48.31 52.58 -1.66
C VAL A 29 48.97 54.01 -1.93
N TYR A 30 48.15 54.96 -2.36
CA TYR A 30 48.62 56.31 -2.67
C TYR A 30 49.25 56.95 -1.44
N TRP A 31 48.67 56.86 -0.24
CA TRP A 31 49.16 57.45 0.98
C TRP A 31 50.46 56.83 1.47
N TYR A 32 50.54 55.48 1.54
CA TYR A 32 51.71 54.80 2.10
C TYR A 32 52.84 54.58 1.11
N CYS A 33 52.59 54.69 -0.20
CA CYS A 33 53.58 54.59 -1.25
C CYS A 33 53.85 55.99 -1.91
N TYR A 34 53.58 57.08 -1.19
CA TYR A 34 53.63 58.47 -1.74
C TYR A 34 54.93 58.81 -2.46
N GLU A 35 56.09 58.46 -1.91
CA GLU A 35 57.40 58.70 -2.52
C GLU A 35 57.55 58.02 -3.89
N ALA A 36 57.09 56.78 -4.00
CA ALA A 36 57.13 56.11 -5.26
C ALA A 36 56.14 56.70 -6.26
N MET A 37 54.95 57.12 -5.81
CA MET A 37 53.93 57.78 -6.64
C MET A 37 54.46 59.11 -7.18
N HIS A 38 55.23 59.84 -6.37
CA HIS A 38 55.87 61.07 -6.78
C HIS A 38 56.97 60.81 -7.85
N MET A 39 57.77 59.75 -7.69
CA MET A 39 58.75 59.33 -8.68
C MET A 39 58.15 58.93 -10.00
N TRP A 40 56.93 58.28 -9.98
CA TRP A 40 56.16 57.92 -11.20
C TRP A 40 55.44 59.14 -11.82
N GLY A 41 55.46 60.33 -11.19
CA GLY A 41 54.76 61.51 -11.70
C GLY A 41 53.23 61.43 -11.65
N VAL A 42 52.68 60.57 -10.78
CA VAL A 42 51.24 60.33 -10.65
C VAL A 42 50.59 61.12 -9.50
N THR A 43 51.35 61.94 -8.80
CA THR A 43 50.84 62.79 -7.70
C THR A 43 49.99 63.93 -8.22
N ILE A 44 48.82 64.16 -7.61
CA ILE A 44 47.85 65.20 -7.98
C ILE A 44 47.58 66.08 -6.73
N GLY A 45 47.93 67.33 -6.73
CA GLY A 45 47.82 68.23 -5.58
C GLY A 45 46.39 68.42 -5.02
N VAL A 46 45.36 68.13 -5.82
CA VAL A 46 43.98 68.14 -5.32
C VAL A 46 43.70 66.88 -4.51
N VAL A 47 44.24 65.71 -4.93
CA VAL A 47 44.10 64.44 -4.21
C VAL A 47 44.83 64.50 -2.87
N ASP A 48 46.05 65.14 -2.86
CA ASP A 48 46.83 65.32 -1.65
C ASP A 48 46.07 66.13 -0.59
N ARG A 49 45.45 67.23 -0.98
CA ARG A 49 44.61 68.03 -0.08
C ARG A 49 43.42 67.30 0.48
N ILE A 50 42.78 66.56 -0.36
CA ILE A 50 41.63 65.75 0.04
C ILE A 50 42.02 64.66 1.06
N LEU A 51 43.13 63.96 0.81
CA LEU A 51 43.61 62.91 1.71
C LEU A 51 44.12 63.47 3.05
N ILE A 52 44.81 64.60 3.04
CA ILE A 52 45.21 65.26 4.25
C ILE A 52 44.01 65.71 5.10
N ASN A 53 42.96 66.23 4.47
CA ASN A 53 41.74 66.63 5.16
C ASN A 53 41.00 65.39 5.72
N PHE A 54 40.87 64.30 4.95
CA PHE A 54 40.27 63.03 5.45
C PHE A 54 41.07 62.48 6.64
N ASN A 55 42.40 62.56 6.60
CA ASN A 55 43.21 62.10 7.73
C ASN A 55 43.04 62.97 8.95
N ARG A 56 42.97 64.33 8.76
CA ARG A 56 42.81 65.29 9.84
C ARG A 56 41.47 65.24 10.54
N THR A 57 40.37 64.92 9.79
CA THR A 57 39.00 64.90 10.31
C THR A 57 38.60 63.55 10.83
N GLY A 58 39.04 62.48 10.19
CA GLY A 58 38.59 61.11 10.49
C GLY A 58 39.66 60.12 10.93
N GLY A 59 40.95 60.54 10.93
CA GLY A 59 42.07 59.68 11.32
C GLY A 59 42.26 58.42 10.47
N LEU A 60 41.67 58.40 9.25
CA LEU A 60 41.57 57.22 8.41
C LEU A 60 42.91 56.60 7.99
N PHE A 61 43.96 57.46 7.84
CA PHE A 61 45.32 57.06 7.49
C PHE A 61 46.30 57.11 8.69
N HIS A 62 45.77 57.22 9.92
CA HIS A 62 46.56 57.16 11.12
C HIS A 62 47.28 55.84 11.33
N SER A 63 46.61 54.75 10.89
CA SER A 63 47.19 53.41 10.82
C SER A 63 46.85 52.72 9.49
N ILE A 64 47.85 52.07 8.92
CA ILE A 64 47.66 51.25 7.68
C ILE A 64 46.56 50.26 7.77
N LEU A 65 46.24 49.72 8.98
CA LEU A 65 45.26 48.79 9.27
C LEU A 65 43.78 49.33 9.21
N TYR A 66 43.61 50.63 9.64
CA TYR A 66 42.26 51.22 9.68
C TYR A 66 41.64 51.32 8.30
N THR A 67 42.37 51.82 7.33
CA THR A 67 41.86 51.91 5.95
C THR A 67 41.56 50.53 5.34
N LYS A 68 42.44 49.56 5.61
CA LYS A 68 42.26 48.19 5.14
C LYS A 68 41.06 47.51 5.78
N LEU A 69 40.84 47.68 7.10
CA LEU A 69 39.69 47.15 7.81
C LEU A 69 38.40 47.76 7.29
N PHE A 70 38.35 49.07 7.06
CA PHE A 70 37.16 49.72 6.54
C PHE A 70 36.85 49.29 5.09
N SER A 71 37.90 49.17 4.26
CA SER A 71 37.75 48.61 2.89
C SER A 71 37.23 47.18 2.92
N LEU A 72 37.74 46.30 3.82
CA LEU A 72 37.26 44.93 3.98
C LEU A 72 35.81 44.87 4.45
N LEU A 73 35.41 45.72 5.39
CA LEU A 73 34.04 45.79 5.89
C LEU A 73 33.05 46.11 4.75
N LEU A 74 33.36 47.12 3.95
CA LEU A 74 32.54 47.48 2.79
C LEU A 74 32.52 46.37 1.73
N LEU A 75 33.66 45.70 1.51
CA LEU A 75 33.76 44.56 0.62
C LEU A 75 32.88 43.40 1.11
N ALA A 76 32.93 43.07 2.41
CA ALA A 76 32.12 42.00 3.00
C ALA A 76 30.62 42.29 2.86
N ILE A 77 30.19 43.52 3.17
CA ILE A 77 28.78 43.92 2.96
C ILE A 77 28.39 43.80 1.48
N SER A 78 29.26 44.22 0.55
CA SER A 78 28.98 44.13 -0.90
C SER A 78 28.82 42.67 -1.39
N CYS A 79 29.49 41.71 -0.76
CA CYS A 79 29.39 40.31 -1.08
C CYS A 79 28.03 39.68 -0.66
N LEU A 80 27.32 40.26 0.32
CA LEU A 80 26.00 39.77 0.74
C LEU A 80 24.93 39.96 -0.34
N GLY A 81 25.09 40.91 -1.23
CA GLY A 81 24.17 41.21 -2.33
C GLY A 81 24.24 40.25 -3.53
N THR A 82 25.17 39.28 -3.55
CA THR A 82 25.34 38.39 -4.70
C THR A 82 24.20 37.43 -4.86
N LYS A 83 23.74 37.23 -6.11
CA LYS A 83 22.72 36.24 -6.46
C LYS A 83 23.28 34.81 -6.32
N GLY A 84 22.49 33.89 -5.73
CA GLY A 84 22.87 32.48 -5.62
C GLY A 84 22.87 31.81 -7.02
N VAL A 85 23.98 31.20 -7.40
CA VAL A 85 24.11 30.38 -8.60
C VAL A 85 24.49 28.97 -8.19
N LYS A 86 23.90 27.95 -8.81
CA LYS A 86 24.21 26.55 -8.53
C LYS A 86 25.70 26.27 -8.70
N ALA A 87 26.36 25.89 -7.64
CA ALA A 87 27.82 25.69 -7.61
C ALA A 87 28.11 24.21 -7.29
N GLU A 88 28.04 23.34 -8.29
CA GLU A 88 28.19 21.88 -8.14
C GLU A 88 29.55 21.37 -7.63
N LYS A 89 30.59 22.23 -7.53
CA LYS A 89 31.96 21.81 -7.18
C LYS A 89 32.65 22.66 -6.10
N MET A 90 31.92 23.46 -5.34
CA MET A 90 32.54 24.29 -4.29
C MET A 90 32.49 23.59 -2.92
N SER A 91 33.67 23.38 -2.32
CA SER A 91 33.82 22.89 -0.94
C SER A 91 34.18 24.02 0.02
N TRP A 92 33.68 23.95 1.25
CA TRP A 92 34.01 24.88 2.33
C TRP A 92 35.53 25.06 2.53
N ASN A 93 36.30 23.97 2.39
CA ASN A 93 37.75 24.00 2.56
C ASN A 93 38.43 24.91 1.53
N ARG A 94 38.01 24.92 0.27
CA ARG A 94 38.55 25.81 -0.76
C ARG A 94 38.20 27.26 -0.49
N ILE A 95 37.02 27.57 0.00
CA ILE A 95 36.59 28.92 0.33
C ILE A 95 37.45 29.47 1.47
N TRP A 96 37.63 28.71 2.54
CA TRP A 96 38.45 29.12 3.68
C TRP A 96 39.93 29.27 3.31
N THR A 97 40.49 28.41 2.45
CA THR A 97 41.87 28.56 2.01
C THR A 97 42.07 29.86 1.20
N VAL A 98 41.17 30.18 0.26
CA VAL A 98 41.25 31.43 -0.55
C VAL A 98 41.08 32.65 0.34
N LEU A 99 40.14 32.64 1.29
CA LEU A 99 39.98 33.75 2.25
C LEU A 99 41.21 33.94 3.14
N ALA A 100 41.80 32.85 3.65
CA ALA A 100 42.98 32.92 4.49
C ALA A 100 44.18 33.46 3.72
N VAL A 101 44.42 32.97 2.50
CA VAL A 101 45.49 33.51 1.63
C VAL A 101 45.24 34.99 1.31
N GLY A 102 44.00 35.35 0.94
CA GLY A 102 43.63 36.72 0.69
C GLY A 102 43.84 37.64 1.90
N PHE A 103 43.46 37.16 3.09
CA PHE A 103 43.66 37.90 4.34
C PHE A 103 45.18 38.14 4.64
N CYS A 104 46.00 37.10 4.51
CA CYS A 104 47.44 37.21 4.71
C CYS A 104 48.06 38.20 3.71
N LEU A 105 47.75 38.08 2.43
CA LEU A 105 48.29 38.98 1.39
C LEU A 105 47.82 40.43 1.56
N PHE A 106 46.59 40.66 2.03
CA PHE A 106 46.02 41.98 2.16
C PHE A 106 46.48 42.70 3.45
N PHE A 107 46.58 41.97 4.57
CA PHE A 107 46.91 42.59 5.87
C PHE A 107 48.39 42.53 6.23
N LEU A 108 49.10 41.44 5.92
CA LEU A 108 50.48 41.25 6.35
C LEU A 108 51.51 41.95 5.42
N ASN A 109 51.09 42.50 4.27
CA ASN A 109 51.95 43.06 3.29
C ASN A 109 52.59 44.42 3.74
N TRP A 110 52.21 44.98 4.91
CA TRP A 110 52.84 46.18 5.44
C TRP A 110 54.36 45.98 5.73
N TRP A 111 54.78 44.73 5.98
CA TRP A 111 56.20 44.38 6.16
C TRP A 111 57.03 44.67 4.89
N ILE A 112 56.41 44.67 3.73
CA ILE A 112 57.07 44.93 2.46
C ILE A 112 57.61 46.36 2.41
N LEU A 113 56.92 47.32 3.02
CA LEU A 113 57.31 48.68 3.09
C LEU A 113 58.57 48.94 3.99
N LEU A 114 58.94 47.98 4.82
CA LEU A 114 60.10 47.99 5.72
C LEU A 114 61.31 47.26 5.15
N LEU A 115 61.17 46.62 3.98
CA LEU A 115 62.28 45.89 3.36
C LEU A 115 63.35 46.87 2.85
N PRO A 116 64.66 46.53 2.98
CA PRO A 116 65.78 47.37 2.52
C PRO A 116 65.95 47.27 1.00
N ILE A 117 64.92 47.62 0.24
CA ILE A 117 64.84 47.62 -1.23
C ILE A 117 64.58 49.09 -1.66
N SER A 118 64.69 49.40 -2.94
CA SER A 118 64.33 50.71 -3.45
C SER A 118 62.84 51.06 -3.20
N HIS A 119 62.52 52.33 -2.97
CA HIS A 119 61.16 52.83 -2.76
C HIS A 119 60.20 52.36 -3.90
N LEU A 120 60.68 52.30 -5.14
CA LEU A 120 59.98 51.79 -6.31
C LEU A 120 59.73 50.30 -6.20
N GLY A 121 60.68 49.49 -5.76
CA GLY A 121 60.54 48.04 -5.58
C GLY A 121 59.53 47.67 -4.49
N ASN A 122 59.65 48.41 -3.34
CA ASN A 122 58.70 48.22 -2.23
C ASN A 122 57.28 48.60 -2.64
N ALA A 123 57.06 49.66 -3.35
CA ALA A 123 55.75 50.12 -3.80
C ALA A 123 55.13 49.14 -4.81
N THR A 124 55.89 48.66 -5.79
CA THR A 124 55.41 47.70 -6.79
C THR A 124 54.99 46.36 -6.14
N LEU A 125 55.80 45.84 -5.22
CA LEU A 125 55.52 44.61 -4.53
C LEU A 125 54.30 44.75 -3.58
N TYR A 126 54.21 45.94 -2.89
CA TYR A 126 53.06 46.26 -2.03
C TYR A 126 51.73 46.31 -2.83
N ILE A 127 51.74 47.01 -3.98
CA ILE A 127 50.60 47.14 -4.87
C ILE A 127 50.18 45.76 -5.37
N PHE A 128 51.12 44.91 -5.81
CA PHE A 128 50.86 43.58 -6.33
C PHE A 128 50.24 42.69 -5.27
N THR A 129 50.85 42.63 -4.08
CA THR A 129 50.34 41.77 -2.98
C THR A 129 49.00 42.26 -2.45
N MET A 130 48.77 43.55 -2.36
CA MET A 130 47.52 44.13 -1.92
C MET A 130 46.40 43.86 -2.92
N THR A 131 46.67 44.01 -4.22
CA THR A 131 45.70 43.74 -5.29
C THR A 131 45.36 42.26 -5.35
N ALA A 132 46.36 41.37 -5.29
CA ALA A 132 46.12 39.91 -5.25
C ALA A 132 45.32 39.52 -4.02
N GLY A 133 45.63 40.04 -2.84
CA GLY A 133 44.89 39.80 -1.60
C GLY A 133 43.45 40.28 -1.69
N TYR A 134 43.20 41.48 -2.25
CA TYR A 134 41.85 42.01 -2.44
C TYR A 134 41.02 41.14 -3.38
N ILE A 135 41.59 40.67 -4.51
CA ILE A 135 40.93 39.79 -5.45
C ILE A 135 40.56 38.43 -4.77
N CYS A 136 41.49 37.87 -4.00
CA CYS A 136 41.23 36.63 -3.26
C CYS A 136 40.09 36.81 -2.23
N LEU A 137 40.07 37.93 -1.49
CA LEU A 137 39.00 38.23 -0.53
C LEU A 137 37.65 38.43 -1.22
N LEU A 138 37.63 39.11 -2.37
CA LEU A 138 36.44 39.31 -3.18
C LEU A 138 35.90 37.95 -3.69
N MET A 139 36.77 37.14 -4.27
CA MET A 139 36.39 35.82 -4.77
C MET A 139 35.87 34.89 -3.66
N GLY A 140 36.59 34.82 -2.55
CA GLY A 140 36.19 34.00 -1.40
C GLY A 140 34.86 34.46 -0.78
N GLY A 141 34.65 35.78 -0.65
CA GLY A 141 33.41 36.38 -0.15
C GLY A 141 32.21 36.08 -1.09
N LEU A 142 32.41 36.21 -2.39
CA LEU A 142 31.39 35.86 -3.39
C LEU A 142 31.03 34.37 -3.34
N TRP A 143 32.02 33.49 -3.24
CA TRP A 143 31.81 32.04 -3.15
C TRP A 143 31.09 31.65 -1.85
N MET A 144 31.48 32.22 -0.73
CA MET A 144 30.82 31.98 0.56
C MET A 144 29.36 32.42 0.54
N SER A 145 29.06 33.60 0.01
CA SER A 145 27.69 34.11 -0.11
C SER A 145 26.82 33.23 -1.03
N ARG A 146 27.40 32.75 -2.14
CA ARG A 146 26.69 31.81 -3.05
C ARG A 146 26.39 30.49 -2.38
N LEU A 147 27.33 29.89 -1.65
CA LEU A 147 27.16 28.62 -0.97
C LEU A 147 26.14 28.70 0.16
N LEU A 148 26.18 29.77 0.96
CA LEU A 148 25.20 30.01 2.03
C LEU A 148 23.79 30.16 1.49
N LYS A 149 23.61 30.92 0.39
CA LYS A 149 22.29 31.10 -0.24
C LYS A 149 21.77 29.81 -0.89
N HIS A 150 22.64 28.98 -1.46
CA HIS A 150 22.27 27.66 -2.00
C HIS A 150 21.72 26.72 -0.91
N ASN A 151 22.39 26.65 0.24
CA ASN A 151 21.97 25.81 1.36
C ASN A 151 20.66 26.29 2.02
N LEU A 152 20.29 27.55 1.91
CA LEU A 152 19.03 28.10 2.42
C LEU A 152 17.86 27.91 1.47
N MET A 153 18.11 27.50 0.22
CA MET A 153 17.09 27.32 -0.83
C MET A 153 16.84 25.85 -1.19
N GLU A 154 17.35 24.87 -0.43
CA GLU A 154 17.04 23.46 -0.64
C GLU A 154 15.53 23.21 -0.46
N ASP A 155 14.88 22.65 -1.50
CA ASP A 155 13.47 22.31 -1.51
C ASP A 155 13.21 21.15 -0.53
N VAL A 156 12.36 21.39 0.47
CA VAL A 156 12.09 20.46 1.57
C VAL A 156 11.34 19.23 1.08
N PHE A 157 10.67 19.27 -0.07
CA PHE A 157 9.74 18.22 -0.50
C PHE A 157 10.24 17.29 -1.62
N ASN A 158 11.36 17.59 -2.29
CA ASN A 158 11.80 16.84 -3.48
C ASN A 158 13.28 16.42 -3.47
N ASN A 159 13.91 16.36 -2.32
CA ASN A 159 15.23 15.74 -2.25
C ASN A 159 15.14 14.25 -2.56
N GLU A 160 16.01 13.77 -3.45
CA GLU A 160 16.18 12.33 -3.67
C GLU A 160 16.35 11.64 -2.31
N ASN A 161 15.53 10.62 -2.03
CA ASN A 161 15.49 9.83 -0.80
C ASN A 161 14.92 10.52 0.46
N GLU A 162 14.42 11.75 0.43
CA GLU A 162 13.69 12.33 1.56
C GLU A 162 12.18 12.08 1.48
N SER A 163 11.57 11.92 2.64
CA SER A 163 10.14 11.86 2.86
C SER A 163 9.63 13.21 3.40
N PHE A 164 8.43 13.23 3.91
CA PHE A 164 7.80 14.37 4.60
C PHE A 164 7.56 14.03 6.06
N MET A 165 7.10 15.01 6.87
CA MET A 165 6.75 14.77 8.28
C MET A 165 5.57 13.83 8.38
N GLN A 166 5.70 12.80 9.22
CA GLN A 166 4.71 11.77 9.44
C GLN A 166 4.34 11.64 10.92
N GLU A 167 3.33 10.82 11.23
CA GLU A 167 2.89 10.62 12.59
C GLU A 167 3.97 9.95 13.44
N THR A 168 4.31 10.57 14.55
CA THR A 168 5.35 10.09 15.47
C THR A 168 4.79 9.54 16.77
N LYS A 169 3.52 9.79 17.05
CA LYS A 169 2.87 9.33 18.28
C LYS A 169 2.21 7.98 18.06
N LEU A 170 2.37 7.07 19.01
CA LEU A 170 1.56 5.85 19.08
C LEU A 170 0.14 6.20 19.53
N MET A 171 -0.84 5.79 18.73
CA MET A 171 -2.27 5.95 19.03
C MET A 171 -2.92 4.58 19.10
N GLU A 172 -2.98 4.01 20.29
CA GLU A 172 -3.51 2.68 20.52
C GLU A 172 -4.91 2.74 21.12
N ASN A 173 -5.80 1.89 20.61
CA ASN A 173 -7.13 1.68 21.15
C ASN A 173 -7.51 0.18 21.12
N GLU A 174 -8.71 -0.16 21.56
CA GLU A 174 -9.24 -1.54 21.61
C GLU A 174 -9.25 -2.24 20.23
N TYR A 175 -9.22 -1.47 19.13
CA TYR A 175 -9.37 -1.98 17.77
C TYR A 175 -8.13 -1.80 16.90
N SER A 176 -7.25 -0.90 17.28
CA SER A 176 -6.16 -0.42 16.43
C SER A 176 -5.15 -1.51 16.07
N VAL A 177 -4.56 -1.35 14.88
CA VAL A 177 -3.33 -2.01 14.46
C VAL A 177 -2.25 -0.96 14.29
N ASN A 178 -1.15 -1.10 15.02
CA ASN A 178 -0.12 -0.10 15.12
C ASN A 178 1.21 -0.66 14.58
N LEU A 179 1.80 0.00 13.60
CA LEU A 179 3.03 -0.44 12.95
C LEU A 179 4.15 0.57 13.23
N PRO A 180 5.24 0.15 13.87
CA PRO A 180 6.41 1.01 14.08
C PRO A 180 7.09 1.28 12.74
N THR A 181 7.50 2.53 12.53
CA THR A 181 8.10 2.95 11.27
C THR A 181 9.37 3.77 11.49
N ARG A 182 10.16 3.89 10.43
CA ARG A 182 11.21 4.88 10.31
C ARG A 182 11.11 5.58 8.95
N PHE A 183 11.37 6.87 8.94
CA PHE A 183 11.35 7.68 7.73
C PHE A 183 12.49 8.70 7.73
N TYR A 184 13.00 9.00 6.54
CA TYR A 184 14.10 9.93 6.37
C TYR A 184 13.57 11.34 6.09
N TYR A 185 13.76 12.26 7.03
CA TYR A 185 13.28 13.63 6.94
C TYR A 185 14.28 14.63 7.52
N LYS A 186 14.54 15.73 6.82
CA LYS A 186 15.53 16.75 7.19
C LYS A 186 16.91 16.15 7.46
N LYS A 187 17.37 15.29 6.54
CA LYS A 187 18.68 14.62 6.60
C LYS A 187 18.90 13.73 7.83
N LYS A 188 17.81 13.26 8.48
CA LYS A 188 17.86 12.38 9.64
C LYS A 188 16.79 11.31 9.56
N TRP A 189 17.12 10.11 10.03
CA TRP A 189 16.14 9.06 10.28
C TRP A 189 15.33 9.38 11.54
N GLN A 190 14.03 9.40 11.39
CA GLN A 190 13.08 9.61 12.47
C GLN A 190 12.25 8.34 12.68
N ARG A 191 11.82 8.11 13.92
CA ARG A 191 10.87 7.06 14.27
C ARG A 191 9.46 7.59 14.17
N GLY A 192 8.55 6.75 13.71
CA GLY A 192 7.13 7.08 13.60
C GLY A 192 6.25 5.86 13.80
N TRP A 193 4.97 6.09 13.63
CA TRP A 193 3.94 5.07 13.73
C TRP A 193 2.94 5.21 12.60
N ILE A 194 2.53 4.08 12.03
CA ILE A 194 1.32 4.02 11.24
C ILE A 194 0.22 3.48 12.14
N ASN A 195 -0.75 4.31 12.48
CA ASN A 195 -1.82 4.00 13.42
C ASN A 195 -3.11 3.73 12.66
N VAL A 196 -3.48 2.47 12.48
CA VAL A 196 -4.79 2.10 11.95
C VAL A 196 -5.78 2.06 13.12
N VAL A 197 -6.22 3.22 13.57
CA VAL A 197 -7.14 3.35 14.73
C VAL A 197 -8.55 2.86 14.42
N ASN A 198 -8.90 2.79 13.14
CA ASN A 198 -10.20 2.34 12.66
C ASN A 198 -10.09 1.27 11.57
N PRO A 199 -9.76 0.01 11.90
CA PRO A 199 -9.65 -1.07 10.92
C PRO A 199 -10.99 -1.45 10.26
N PHE A 200 -12.13 -1.02 10.83
CA PHE A 200 -13.46 -1.25 10.27
C PHE A 200 -13.78 -0.41 9.03
N ARG A 201 -12.89 0.51 8.64
CA ARG A 201 -12.97 1.23 7.38
C ARG A 201 -12.28 0.49 6.23
N ALA A 202 -12.05 -0.77 6.41
CA ALA A 202 -11.32 -1.67 5.54
C ALA A 202 -9.88 -1.20 5.19
N THR A 203 -9.04 -2.15 4.91
CA THR A 203 -7.63 -1.93 4.57
C THR A 203 -7.29 -2.67 3.28
N ILE A 204 -6.62 -1.98 2.37
CA ILE A 204 -5.99 -2.59 1.20
C ILE A 204 -4.47 -2.60 1.40
N VAL A 205 -3.85 -3.74 1.08
CA VAL A 205 -2.41 -3.94 1.12
C VAL A 205 -1.92 -4.33 -0.28
N LEU A 206 -1.25 -3.40 -0.95
CA LEU A 206 -0.78 -3.52 -2.33
C LEU A 206 0.72 -3.75 -2.41
N GLY A 207 1.18 -4.31 -3.52
CA GLY A 207 2.60 -4.37 -3.88
C GLY A 207 2.95 -5.64 -4.65
N THR A 208 4.00 -5.54 -5.45
CA THR A 208 4.57 -6.68 -6.19
C THR A 208 5.02 -7.81 -5.26
N PRO A 209 5.19 -9.04 -5.78
CA PRO A 209 5.80 -10.13 -5.00
C PRO A 209 7.15 -9.70 -4.42
N GLY A 210 7.38 -10.01 -3.13
CA GLY A 210 8.61 -9.61 -2.44
C GLY A 210 8.61 -8.20 -1.85
N SER A 211 7.58 -7.38 -2.03
CA SER A 211 7.50 -6.03 -1.42
C SER A 211 7.38 -6.04 0.12
N GLY A 212 7.11 -7.19 0.72
CA GLY A 212 6.97 -7.34 2.17
C GLY A 212 5.55 -7.21 2.72
N LYS A 213 4.50 -7.23 1.87
CA LYS A 213 3.08 -7.09 2.27
C LYS A 213 2.69 -7.97 3.45
N SER A 214 2.79 -9.29 3.27
CA SER A 214 2.36 -10.25 4.28
C SER A 214 3.21 -10.12 5.54
N PHE A 215 4.53 -10.04 5.39
CA PHE A 215 5.48 -9.97 6.50
C PHE A 215 5.35 -8.68 7.34
N ALA A 216 5.25 -7.52 6.70
CA ALA A 216 5.26 -6.23 7.39
C ALA A 216 3.85 -5.79 7.85
N VAL A 217 2.79 -6.12 7.09
CA VAL A 217 1.45 -5.60 7.36
C VAL A 217 0.50 -6.72 7.79
N VAL A 218 0.25 -7.75 6.95
CA VAL A 218 -0.79 -8.76 7.20
C VAL A 218 -0.51 -9.55 8.47
N ASN A 219 0.74 -9.98 8.70
CA ASN A 219 1.12 -10.71 9.92
C ASN A 219 0.85 -9.88 11.19
N ASN A 220 1.11 -8.57 11.13
CA ASN A 220 0.82 -7.67 12.24
C ASN A 220 -0.69 -7.49 12.48
N TYR A 221 -1.51 -7.48 11.41
CA TYR A 221 -2.97 -7.50 11.56
C TYR A 221 -3.43 -8.75 12.28
N ILE A 222 -2.98 -9.93 11.84
CA ILE A 222 -3.31 -11.21 12.48
C ILE A 222 -2.92 -11.20 13.96
N LYS A 223 -1.65 -10.89 14.26
CA LYS A 223 -1.09 -10.93 15.61
C LYS A 223 -1.84 -9.98 16.55
N GLN A 224 -1.89 -8.69 16.23
CA GLN A 224 -2.47 -7.68 17.11
C GLN A 224 -3.99 -7.83 17.26
N GLN A 225 -4.69 -8.27 16.23
CA GLN A 225 -6.13 -8.50 16.33
C GLN A 225 -6.46 -9.73 17.17
N ILE A 226 -5.68 -10.81 17.09
CA ILE A 226 -5.80 -11.96 18.00
C ILE A 226 -5.55 -11.54 19.46
N GLU A 227 -4.49 -10.78 19.73
CA GLU A 227 -4.19 -10.23 21.06
C GLU A 227 -5.35 -9.39 21.62
N LYS A 228 -6.06 -8.70 20.76
CA LYS A 228 -7.22 -7.87 21.09
C LYS A 228 -8.56 -8.62 21.08
N GLY A 229 -8.56 -9.94 20.91
CA GLY A 229 -9.76 -10.77 21.04
C GLY A 229 -10.72 -10.72 19.85
N TYR A 230 -10.21 -10.59 18.63
CA TYR A 230 -11.03 -10.70 17.41
C TYR A 230 -11.30 -12.15 17.04
N SER A 231 -12.55 -12.47 16.66
CA SER A 231 -12.82 -13.63 15.83
C SER A 231 -12.29 -13.38 14.43
N MET A 232 -11.81 -14.41 13.73
CA MET A 232 -11.06 -14.15 12.51
C MET A 232 -11.36 -15.17 11.40
N TYR A 233 -11.48 -14.68 10.18
CA TYR A 233 -11.45 -15.44 8.96
C TYR A 233 -10.18 -15.07 8.19
N ILE A 234 -9.37 -16.08 7.84
CA ILE A 234 -8.14 -15.91 7.10
C ILE A 234 -8.15 -16.77 5.84
N TYR A 235 -8.10 -16.13 4.69
CA TYR A 235 -7.80 -16.79 3.43
C TYR A 235 -6.29 -16.79 3.20
N ASP A 236 -5.67 -17.95 3.31
CA ASP A 236 -4.25 -18.19 3.21
C ASP A 236 -3.91 -18.73 1.81
N PHE A 237 -3.44 -17.86 0.92
CA PHE A 237 -3.13 -18.23 -0.46
C PHE A 237 -1.94 -19.17 -0.58
N LYS A 238 -1.00 -19.05 0.33
CA LYS A 238 0.21 -19.90 0.42
C LYS A 238 0.19 -20.74 1.68
N PHE A 239 -0.91 -21.47 1.84
CA PHE A 239 -1.07 -22.33 3.01
C PHE A 239 0.16 -23.23 3.27
N PRO A 240 0.69 -23.32 4.54
CA PRO A 240 0.03 -22.86 5.78
C PRO A 240 0.65 -21.58 6.42
N ASP A 241 1.21 -20.67 5.64
CA ASP A 241 2.00 -19.55 6.18
C ASP A 241 1.23 -18.69 7.20
N LEU A 242 0.11 -18.11 6.82
CA LEU A 242 -0.70 -17.26 7.71
C LEU A 242 -1.45 -18.07 8.76
N SER A 243 -1.88 -19.27 8.39
CA SER A 243 -2.62 -20.18 9.24
C SER A 243 -1.79 -20.66 10.44
N THR A 244 -0.50 -20.91 10.24
CA THR A 244 0.43 -21.29 11.31
C THR A 244 0.64 -20.11 12.29
N ILE A 245 0.77 -18.89 11.77
CA ILE A 245 0.88 -17.70 12.62
C ILE A 245 -0.38 -17.55 13.48
N ALA A 246 -1.57 -17.63 12.85
CA ALA A 246 -2.85 -17.47 13.54
C ALA A 246 -3.03 -18.53 14.65
N TYR A 247 -2.74 -19.81 14.35
CA TYR A 247 -2.83 -20.89 15.31
C TYR A 247 -1.96 -20.63 16.54
N ASN A 248 -0.68 -20.34 16.33
CA ASN A 248 0.26 -20.17 17.43
C ASN A 248 -0.03 -18.90 18.25
N HIS A 249 -0.41 -17.80 17.59
CA HIS A 249 -0.80 -16.58 18.30
C HIS A 249 -2.10 -16.76 19.10
N MET A 250 -3.09 -17.47 18.56
CA MET A 250 -4.30 -17.81 19.30
C MET A 250 -3.99 -18.63 20.56
N MET A 251 -3.15 -19.65 20.44
CA MET A 251 -2.78 -20.50 21.59
C MET A 251 -2.10 -19.70 22.72
N ASN A 252 -1.31 -18.68 22.35
CA ASN A 252 -0.58 -17.86 23.31
C ASN A 252 -1.41 -16.73 23.91
N HIS A 253 -2.51 -16.30 23.26
CA HIS A 253 -3.26 -15.10 23.65
C HIS A 253 -4.75 -15.37 23.97
N GLN A 254 -5.09 -16.58 24.41
CA GLN A 254 -6.47 -16.96 24.76
C GLN A 254 -7.11 -16.06 25.85
N ASN A 255 -6.28 -15.45 26.70
CA ASN A 255 -6.76 -14.55 27.77
C ASN A 255 -7.37 -13.22 27.27
N GLY A 256 -7.14 -12.86 26.00
CA GLY A 256 -7.76 -11.68 25.37
C GLY A 256 -9.24 -11.87 25.02
N TYR A 257 -9.75 -13.09 25.16
CA TYR A 257 -11.13 -13.45 24.82
C TYR A 257 -11.99 -13.70 26.06
N LYS A 258 -13.23 -13.24 26.03
CA LYS A 258 -14.22 -13.56 27.07
C LYS A 258 -14.62 -15.05 27.06
N VAL A 259 -14.81 -15.60 25.86
CA VAL A 259 -14.99 -17.03 25.58
C VAL A 259 -13.82 -17.45 24.72
N LYS A 260 -13.12 -18.54 25.10
CA LYS A 260 -11.94 -19.01 24.36
C LYS A 260 -12.31 -19.35 22.92
N PRO A 261 -11.60 -18.82 21.91
CA PRO A 261 -11.88 -19.12 20.53
C PRO A 261 -11.49 -20.54 20.18
N GLN A 262 -12.26 -21.15 19.28
CA GLN A 262 -11.90 -22.42 18.66
C GLN A 262 -11.14 -22.17 17.36
N PHE A 263 -10.14 -23.01 17.07
CA PHE A 263 -9.38 -22.93 15.82
C PHE A 263 -9.91 -23.97 14.83
N TYR A 264 -10.26 -23.48 13.64
CA TYR A 264 -10.70 -24.33 12.54
C TYR A 264 -9.86 -24.06 11.30
N VAL A 265 -9.63 -25.11 10.52
CA VAL A 265 -8.89 -25.03 9.27
C VAL A 265 -9.58 -25.85 8.20
N ILE A 266 -9.65 -25.31 6.98
CA ILE A 266 -10.09 -25.99 5.77
C ILE A 266 -8.91 -26.10 4.82
N ASN A 267 -8.54 -27.32 4.49
CA ASN A 267 -7.45 -27.63 3.57
C ASN A 267 -7.83 -28.86 2.72
N PHE A 268 -7.91 -28.67 1.44
CA PHE A 268 -8.29 -29.75 0.51
C PHE A 268 -7.10 -30.66 0.14
N ASP A 269 -5.87 -30.23 0.32
CA ASP A 269 -4.67 -31.01 -0.02
C ASP A 269 -4.32 -32.03 1.09
N ASP A 270 -4.54 -31.68 2.35
CA ASP A 270 -4.28 -32.53 3.49
C ASP A 270 -5.52 -32.69 4.39
N PRO A 271 -6.41 -33.64 4.08
CA PRO A 271 -7.60 -33.94 4.88
C PRO A 271 -7.32 -34.32 6.35
N ARG A 272 -6.09 -34.72 6.68
CA ARG A 272 -5.68 -34.98 8.08
C ARG A 272 -5.69 -33.72 8.93
N ARG A 273 -5.30 -32.59 8.31
CA ARG A 273 -5.23 -31.28 8.94
C ARG A 273 -6.35 -30.37 8.45
N SER A 274 -7.50 -30.93 8.12
CA SER A 274 -8.67 -30.19 7.69
C SER A 274 -9.89 -30.59 8.50
N HIS A 275 -10.62 -29.60 8.99
CA HIS A 275 -11.98 -29.82 9.46
C HIS A 275 -12.91 -29.97 8.26
N ARG A 276 -14.05 -30.57 8.52
CA ARG A 276 -15.10 -30.74 7.54
C ARG A 276 -16.19 -29.69 7.74
N CYS A 277 -16.55 -29.00 6.70
CA CYS A 277 -17.60 -27.98 6.77
C CYS A 277 -18.40 -27.94 5.46
N ASN A 278 -19.70 -28.05 5.57
CA ASN A 278 -20.60 -27.91 4.44
C ASN A 278 -20.98 -26.42 4.25
N PRO A 279 -20.52 -25.72 3.18
CA PRO A 279 -20.84 -24.33 2.98
C PRO A 279 -22.28 -24.05 2.56
N ILE A 280 -23.05 -25.07 2.15
CA ILE A 280 -24.47 -24.98 1.81
C ILE A 280 -25.33 -25.71 2.85
N HIS A 281 -24.95 -25.61 4.13
CA HIS A 281 -25.72 -26.24 5.21
C HIS A 281 -27.15 -25.71 5.21
N PRO A 282 -28.19 -26.58 5.34
CA PRO A 282 -29.60 -26.21 5.23
C PRO A 282 -30.03 -25.10 6.21
N ASP A 283 -29.48 -25.05 7.43
CA ASP A 283 -29.83 -24.04 8.43
C ASP A 283 -29.40 -22.61 8.06
N PHE A 284 -28.48 -22.46 7.11
CA PHE A 284 -28.04 -21.16 6.61
C PHE A 284 -28.71 -20.74 5.30
N MET A 285 -29.67 -21.57 4.80
CA MET A 285 -30.45 -21.24 3.62
C MET A 285 -31.93 -21.11 4.02
N SER A 286 -32.38 -19.88 4.15
CA SER A 286 -33.75 -19.56 4.52
C SER A 286 -34.69 -19.43 3.32
N ASP A 287 -34.14 -19.12 2.16
CA ASP A 287 -34.86 -18.83 0.94
C ASP A 287 -34.10 -19.38 -0.29
N ILE A 288 -34.82 -19.63 -1.38
CA ILE A 288 -34.24 -20.14 -2.63
C ILE A 288 -33.19 -19.19 -3.21
N SER A 289 -33.28 -17.91 -2.90
CA SER A 289 -32.25 -16.91 -3.26
C SER A 289 -30.87 -17.21 -2.66
N ASP A 290 -30.82 -17.87 -1.49
CA ASP A 290 -29.58 -18.33 -0.88
C ASP A 290 -28.91 -19.45 -1.67
N ALA A 291 -29.76 -20.35 -2.26
CA ALA A 291 -29.28 -21.39 -3.16
C ALA A 291 -28.77 -20.78 -4.48
N TYR A 292 -29.50 -19.81 -5.04
CA TYR A 292 -29.07 -19.08 -6.24
C TYR A 292 -27.74 -18.41 -6.03
N GLU A 293 -27.55 -17.70 -4.93
CA GLU A 293 -26.29 -17.02 -4.63
C GLU A 293 -25.12 -18.00 -4.48
N SER A 294 -25.37 -19.17 -3.90
CA SER A 294 -24.36 -20.23 -3.79
C SER A 294 -23.97 -20.77 -5.17
N ALA A 295 -24.96 -21.07 -6.02
CA ALA A 295 -24.73 -21.49 -7.39
C ALA A 295 -23.99 -20.41 -8.21
N TYR A 296 -24.42 -19.16 -8.10
CA TYR A 296 -23.82 -18.00 -8.74
C TYR A 296 -22.32 -17.88 -8.36
N THR A 297 -22.01 -17.90 -7.06
CA THR A 297 -20.63 -17.76 -6.57
C THR A 297 -19.73 -18.85 -7.11
N ILE A 298 -20.17 -20.10 -7.11
CA ILE A 298 -19.39 -21.23 -7.61
C ILE A 298 -19.15 -21.11 -9.11
N MET A 299 -20.19 -20.87 -9.87
CA MET A 299 -20.12 -20.81 -11.33
C MET A 299 -19.20 -19.70 -11.81
N LEU A 300 -19.25 -18.52 -11.19
CA LEU A 300 -18.39 -17.41 -11.55
C LEU A 300 -16.92 -17.64 -11.14
N ASN A 301 -16.66 -18.33 -10.03
CA ASN A 301 -15.28 -18.70 -9.67
C ASN A 301 -14.69 -19.74 -10.62
N LEU A 302 -15.51 -20.70 -11.09
CA LEU A 302 -15.07 -21.70 -12.08
C LEU A 302 -14.84 -21.09 -13.46
N ASN A 303 -15.53 -20.00 -13.76
CA ASN A 303 -15.41 -19.30 -15.04
C ASN A 303 -15.46 -17.78 -14.84
N LYS A 304 -14.34 -17.19 -14.44
CA LYS A 304 -14.23 -15.75 -14.11
C LYS A 304 -14.63 -14.79 -15.25
N THR A 305 -14.57 -15.25 -16.51
CA THR A 305 -15.05 -14.44 -17.64
C THR A 305 -16.54 -14.16 -17.58
N TRP A 306 -17.30 -14.97 -16.84
CA TRP A 306 -18.75 -14.80 -16.64
C TRP A 306 -19.09 -13.59 -15.75
N VAL A 307 -18.17 -13.14 -14.93
CA VAL A 307 -18.34 -11.91 -14.13
C VAL A 307 -18.68 -10.69 -15.03
N GLN A 308 -18.11 -10.65 -16.23
CA GLN A 308 -18.35 -9.56 -17.20
C GLN A 308 -19.55 -9.80 -18.11
N LYS A 309 -20.16 -11.00 -18.07
CA LYS A 309 -21.26 -11.45 -18.92
C LYS A 309 -22.55 -11.70 -18.13
N GLN A 310 -22.76 -11.01 -17.03
CA GLN A 310 -23.98 -11.11 -16.22
C GLN A 310 -25.19 -10.75 -17.06
N GLY A 311 -26.26 -11.56 -16.96
CA GLY A 311 -27.47 -11.42 -17.75
C GLY A 311 -27.44 -12.12 -19.13
N ASP A 312 -26.30 -12.74 -19.49
CA ASP A 312 -26.22 -13.63 -20.65
C ASP A 312 -26.95 -14.95 -20.35
N PHE A 313 -27.76 -15.42 -21.32
CA PHE A 313 -28.55 -16.64 -21.17
C PHE A 313 -27.70 -17.89 -20.82
N PHE A 314 -26.52 -18.03 -21.45
CA PHE A 314 -25.62 -19.15 -21.19
C PHE A 314 -24.87 -19.06 -19.87
N VAL A 315 -24.89 -17.89 -19.23
CA VAL A 315 -24.38 -17.69 -17.88
C VAL A 315 -25.45 -17.93 -16.83
N GLU A 316 -26.65 -17.38 -17.05
CA GLU A 316 -27.76 -17.49 -16.09
C GLU A 316 -28.37 -18.90 -16.02
N SER A 317 -28.56 -19.58 -17.17
CA SER A 317 -29.15 -20.90 -17.19
C SER A 317 -28.46 -21.93 -16.30
N PRO A 318 -27.12 -22.14 -16.38
CA PRO A 318 -26.44 -23.08 -15.50
C PRO A 318 -26.52 -22.70 -14.02
N ILE A 319 -26.54 -21.40 -13.70
CA ILE A 319 -26.70 -20.92 -12.32
C ILE A 319 -28.09 -21.28 -11.79
N ILE A 320 -29.15 -21.03 -12.56
CA ILE A 320 -30.52 -21.30 -12.19
C ILE A 320 -30.75 -22.83 -12.01
N LEU A 321 -30.23 -23.65 -12.92
CA LEU A 321 -30.34 -25.11 -12.81
C LEU A 321 -29.64 -25.62 -11.55
N PHE A 322 -28.45 -25.16 -11.28
CA PHE A 322 -27.70 -25.58 -10.09
C PHE A 322 -28.33 -25.07 -8.80
N ALA A 323 -28.91 -23.89 -8.81
CA ALA A 323 -29.69 -23.32 -7.70
C ALA A 323 -30.92 -24.18 -7.39
N ALA A 324 -31.67 -24.62 -8.42
CA ALA A 324 -32.81 -25.49 -8.27
C ALA A 324 -32.40 -26.82 -7.64
N ILE A 325 -31.29 -27.42 -8.04
CA ILE A 325 -30.76 -28.64 -7.46
C ILE A 325 -30.37 -28.45 -5.98
N ILE A 326 -29.69 -27.38 -5.65
CA ILE A 326 -29.30 -27.06 -4.25
C ILE A 326 -30.58 -26.91 -3.40
N TRP A 327 -31.56 -26.14 -3.89
CA TRP A 327 -32.83 -25.94 -3.17
C TRP A 327 -33.63 -27.21 -3.02
N TYR A 328 -33.72 -28.05 -4.06
CA TYR A 328 -34.31 -29.37 -3.96
C TYR A 328 -33.71 -30.18 -2.81
N LEU A 329 -32.38 -30.28 -2.74
CA LEU A 329 -31.70 -31.00 -1.65
C LEU A 329 -31.92 -30.35 -0.28
N ARG A 330 -32.17 -29.03 -0.23
CA ARG A 330 -32.54 -28.32 1.01
C ARG A 330 -33.88 -28.73 1.56
N ILE A 331 -34.87 -28.96 0.69
CA ILE A 331 -36.22 -29.38 1.11
C ILE A 331 -36.36 -30.88 1.23
N TYR A 332 -35.62 -31.66 0.45
CA TYR A 332 -35.68 -33.11 0.48
C TYR A 332 -35.21 -33.68 1.82
N LYS A 333 -36.08 -34.47 2.50
CA LYS A 333 -35.81 -35.09 3.82
C LYS A 333 -35.18 -34.11 4.83
N ASN A 334 -35.72 -32.90 4.91
CA ASN A 334 -35.23 -31.82 5.80
C ASN A 334 -33.73 -31.47 5.62
N GLY A 335 -33.25 -31.55 4.38
CA GLY A 335 -31.88 -31.15 4.05
C GLY A 335 -30.80 -32.18 4.41
N LYS A 336 -31.15 -33.42 4.75
CA LYS A 336 -30.19 -34.48 5.12
C LYS A 336 -29.07 -34.64 4.10
N TYR A 337 -29.35 -34.47 2.83
CA TYR A 337 -28.40 -34.60 1.72
C TYR A 337 -28.01 -33.27 1.09
N CYS A 338 -28.34 -32.16 1.76
CA CYS A 338 -28.01 -30.85 1.25
C CYS A 338 -26.53 -30.53 1.49
N THR A 339 -25.68 -31.15 0.70
CA THR A 339 -24.23 -30.85 0.67
C THR A 339 -23.78 -30.60 -0.76
N PHE A 340 -22.70 -29.84 -0.89
CA PHE A 340 -22.16 -29.50 -2.22
C PHE A 340 -21.83 -30.75 -3.09
N PRO A 341 -21.18 -31.82 -2.53
CA PRO A 341 -20.97 -33.06 -3.28
C PRO A 341 -22.25 -33.74 -3.78
N HIS A 342 -23.31 -33.80 -2.96
CA HIS A 342 -24.58 -34.38 -3.40
C HIS A 342 -25.22 -33.56 -4.53
N ALA A 343 -25.09 -32.20 -4.48
CA ALA A 343 -25.62 -31.36 -5.53
C ALA A 343 -24.89 -31.58 -6.88
N ILE A 344 -23.57 -31.71 -6.86
CA ILE A 344 -22.80 -32.06 -8.07
C ILE A 344 -23.20 -33.45 -8.62
N GLU A 345 -23.25 -34.43 -7.75
CA GLU A 345 -23.59 -35.80 -8.18
C GLU A 345 -25.02 -35.91 -8.73
N LEU A 346 -25.97 -35.14 -8.17
CA LEU A 346 -27.36 -35.09 -8.70
C LEU A 346 -27.39 -34.38 -10.06
N LEU A 347 -26.70 -33.26 -10.25
CA LEU A 347 -26.58 -32.59 -11.55
C LEU A 347 -26.00 -33.52 -12.63
N ASN A 348 -25.06 -34.40 -12.25
CA ASN A 348 -24.40 -35.29 -13.20
C ASN A 348 -25.29 -36.50 -13.62
N ARG A 349 -26.44 -36.70 -12.99
CA ARG A 349 -27.42 -37.71 -13.43
C ARG A 349 -28.02 -37.36 -14.80
N ARG A 350 -28.71 -38.30 -15.37
CA ARG A 350 -29.43 -38.09 -16.63
C ARG A 350 -30.55 -37.07 -16.39
N TYR A 351 -30.73 -36.14 -17.29
CA TYR A 351 -31.75 -35.10 -17.13
C TYR A 351 -33.16 -35.69 -17.21
N GLU A 352 -33.33 -36.80 -17.93
CA GLU A 352 -34.59 -37.55 -17.98
C GLU A 352 -35.02 -38.05 -16.61
N ASP A 353 -34.10 -38.33 -15.73
CA ASP A 353 -34.38 -38.77 -14.35
C ASP A 353 -34.56 -37.57 -13.40
N VAL A 354 -33.74 -36.51 -13.61
CA VAL A 354 -33.67 -35.36 -12.67
C VAL A 354 -34.82 -34.38 -12.86
N PHE A 355 -35.25 -34.09 -14.10
CA PHE A 355 -36.28 -33.07 -14.35
C PHE A 355 -37.65 -33.50 -13.80
N PRO A 356 -38.14 -34.73 -13.96
CA PRO A 356 -39.37 -35.15 -13.30
C PRO A 356 -39.34 -34.97 -11.78
N ILE A 357 -38.20 -35.25 -11.16
CA ILE A 357 -38.01 -35.07 -9.70
C ILE A 357 -38.11 -33.58 -9.34
N LEU A 358 -37.33 -32.73 -9.99
CA LEU A 358 -37.31 -31.30 -9.66
C LEU A 358 -38.68 -30.65 -9.94
N THR A 359 -39.34 -30.99 -11.04
CA THR A 359 -40.66 -30.46 -11.42
C THR A 359 -41.78 -30.92 -10.48
N SER A 360 -41.62 -32.05 -9.79
CA SER A 360 -42.58 -32.50 -8.79
C SER A 360 -42.67 -31.62 -7.54
N TYR A 361 -41.79 -30.60 -7.42
CA TYR A 361 -41.77 -29.63 -6.33
C TYR A 361 -42.23 -28.28 -6.85
N PRO A 362 -43.42 -27.77 -6.47
CA PRO A 362 -43.97 -26.50 -7.01
C PRO A 362 -43.08 -25.28 -6.80
N GLU A 363 -42.28 -25.27 -5.74
CA GLU A 363 -41.34 -24.17 -5.44
C GLU A 363 -40.27 -23.98 -6.52
N LEU A 364 -39.98 -25.03 -7.32
CA LEU A 364 -38.96 -25.04 -8.36
C LEU A 364 -39.50 -24.76 -9.77
N GLU A 365 -40.81 -24.69 -9.94
CA GLU A 365 -41.46 -24.58 -11.26
C GLU A 365 -40.91 -23.40 -12.07
N ASN A 366 -40.85 -22.19 -11.47
CA ASN A 366 -40.37 -21.00 -12.14
C ASN A 366 -38.88 -21.06 -12.52
N TYR A 367 -38.07 -21.80 -11.73
CA TYR A 367 -36.63 -21.98 -12.02
C TYR A 367 -36.38 -22.97 -13.15
N LEU A 368 -37.33 -23.89 -13.35
CA LEU A 368 -37.20 -24.95 -14.35
C LEU A 368 -37.90 -24.63 -15.67
N SER A 369 -38.81 -23.65 -15.69
CA SER A 369 -39.59 -23.30 -16.87
C SER A 369 -38.75 -23.17 -18.16
N PRO A 370 -37.60 -22.44 -18.19
CA PRO A 370 -36.81 -22.31 -19.43
C PRO A 370 -36.23 -23.64 -19.94
N PHE A 371 -36.04 -24.63 -19.04
CA PHE A 371 -35.53 -25.95 -19.41
C PHE A 371 -36.65 -26.85 -19.83
N MET A 372 -37.82 -26.76 -19.17
CA MET A 372 -39.00 -27.51 -19.48
C MET A 372 -39.60 -27.11 -20.84
N ASP A 373 -39.60 -25.82 -21.14
CA ASP A 373 -40.05 -25.30 -22.44
C ASP A 373 -39.15 -25.84 -23.58
N ALA A 374 -37.85 -25.91 -23.38
CA ALA A 374 -36.92 -26.49 -24.35
C ALA A 374 -37.11 -28.01 -24.49
N TRP A 375 -37.35 -28.72 -23.37
CA TRP A 375 -37.56 -30.15 -23.35
C TRP A 375 -38.88 -30.54 -24.03
N GLN A 376 -39.98 -29.92 -23.64
CA GLN A 376 -41.32 -30.18 -24.21
C GLN A 376 -41.45 -29.67 -25.64
N GLY A 377 -40.81 -28.57 -25.96
CA GLY A 377 -40.77 -27.99 -27.30
C GLY A 377 -39.84 -28.70 -28.29
N GLY A 378 -39.16 -29.77 -27.87
CA GLY A 378 -38.26 -30.56 -28.71
C GLY A 378 -36.93 -29.88 -29.07
N ALA A 379 -36.57 -28.77 -28.39
CA ALA A 379 -35.31 -28.05 -28.60
C ALA A 379 -34.13 -28.72 -27.86
N MET A 380 -33.90 -30.00 -28.17
CA MET A 380 -32.95 -30.85 -27.41
C MET A 380 -31.50 -30.39 -27.49
N GLU A 381 -31.06 -29.76 -28.58
CA GLU A 381 -29.69 -29.19 -28.71
C GLU A 381 -29.51 -28.01 -27.76
N GLN A 382 -30.51 -27.14 -27.64
CA GLN A 382 -30.50 -26.01 -26.72
C GLN A 382 -30.45 -26.51 -25.26
N LEU A 383 -31.30 -27.48 -24.91
CA LEU A 383 -31.34 -28.10 -23.59
C LEU A 383 -29.99 -28.73 -23.24
N ALA A 384 -29.43 -29.51 -24.17
CA ALA A 384 -28.12 -30.14 -23.98
C ALA A 384 -27.02 -29.11 -23.77
N GLY A 385 -27.06 -27.99 -24.50
CA GLY A 385 -26.13 -26.86 -24.33
C GLY A 385 -26.22 -26.20 -22.95
N GLN A 386 -27.43 -25.93 -22.46
CA GLN A 386 -27.67 -25.38 -21.11
C GLN A 386 -27.13 -26.31 -20.01
N ILE A 387 -27.45 -27.60 -20.10
CA ILE A 387 -27.01 -28.60 -19.12
C ILE A 387 -25.48 -28.78 -19.16
N ALA A 388 -24.89 -28.82 -20.36
CA ALA A 388 -23.45 -28.94 -20.53
C ALA A 388 -22.71 -27.72 -19.95
N SER A 389 -23.27 -26.52 -20.10
CA SER A 389 -22.73 -25.30 -19.52
C SER A 389 -22.67 -25.33 -17.99
N ALA A 390 -23.55 -26.08 -17.33
CA ALA A 390 -23.52 -26.36 -15.90
C ALA A 390 -22.51 -27.49 -15.55
N LYS A 391 -22.62 -28.63 -16.26
CA LYS A 391 -21.86 -29.85 -15.93
C LYS A 391 -20.35 -29.70 -16.15
N ILE A 392 -19.92 -29.06 -17.23
CA ILE A 392 -18.51 -28.97 -17.61
C ILE A 392 -17.67 -28.21 -16.55
N PRO A 393 -18.05 -27.01 -16.10
CA PRO A 393 -17.29 -26.33 -15.03
C PRO A 393 -17.30 -27.12 -13.73
N LEU A 394 -18.48 -27.65 -13.30
CA LEU A 394 -18.62 -28.33 -12.02
C LEU A 394 -17.92 -29.69 -11.99
N SER A 395 -17.75 -30.37 -13.14
CA SER A 395 -17.01 -31.63 -13.21
C SER A 395 -15.57 -31.52 -12.73
N ARG A 396 -14.97 -30.34 -12.83
CA ARG A 396 -13.61 -30.03 -12.32
C ARG A 396 -13.52 -30.13 -10.80
N MET A 397 -14.64 -30.01 -10.09
CA MET A 397 -14.71 -30.09 -8.63
C MET A 397 -15.01 -31.52 -8.12
N ILE A 398 -15.11 -32.50 -9.00
CA ILE A 398 -15.30 -33.92 -8.62
C ILE A 398 -13.95 -34.46 -8.13
N SER A 399 -13.76 -34.43 -6.82
CA SER A 399 -12.56 -34.92 -6.17
C SER A 399 -12.90 -35.57 -4.83
N PRO A 400 -12.37 -36.75 -4.51
CA PRO A 400 -12.60 -37.42 -3.23
C PRO A 400 -12.23 -36.52 -2.02
N GLN A 401 -11.15 -35.73 -2.09
CA GLN A 401 -10.73 -34.83 -1.03
C GLN A 401 -11.71 -33.68 -0.83
N LEU A 402 -12.15 -33.02 -1.92
CA LEU A 402 -13.19 -31.97 -1.85
C LEU A 402 -14.49 -32.53 -1.25
N TYR A 403 -14.89 -33.72 -1.69
CA TYR A 403 -16.10 -34.39 -1.19
C TYR A 403 -15.98 -34.70 0.30
N TRP A 404 -14.82 -35.15 0.76
CA TRP A 404 -14.57 -35.38 2.18
C TRP A 404 -14.81 -34.11 3.00
N VAL A 405 -14.15 -33.04 2.64
CA VAL A 405 -14.18 -31.77 3.40
C VAL A 405 -15.58 -31.14 3.37
N MET A 406 -16.26 -31.14 2.22
CA MET A 406 -17.52 -30.39 2.01
C MET A 406 -18.78 -31.18 2.29
N SER A 407 -18.70 -32.44 2.77
CA SER A 407 -19.86 -33.33 2.98
C SER A 407 -20.31 -33.49 4.43
N ALA A 408 -19.66 -32.84 5.39
CA ALA A 408 -20.05 -32.85 6.80
C ALA A 408 -19.89 -31.45 7.43
N SER A 409 -20.44 -31.27 8.62
CA SER A 409 -20.42 -30.01 9.35
C SER A 409 -19.93 -30.25 10.77
N GLU A 410 -18.62 -30.08 11.00
CA GLU A 410 -17.98 -30.18 12.32
C GLU A 410 -18.07 -28.85 13.06
N PHE A 411 -18.28 -27.75 12.34
CA PHE A 411 -18.46 -26.40 12.87
C PHE A 411 -19.35 -25.57 11.94
N THR A 412 -19.75 -24.39 12.44
CA THR A 412 -20.59 -23.42 11.73
C THR A 412 -19.78 -22.20 11.28
N LEU A 413 -20.20 -21.58 10.18
CA LEU A 413 -19.47 -20.45 9.56
C LEU A 413 -19.75 -19.07 10.20
N ASP A 414 -20.55 -19.00 11.26
CA ASP A 414 -20.83 -17.81 12.09
C ASP A 414 -19.66 -17.54 13.07
N ILE A 415 -18.48 -17.24 12.52
CA ILE A 415 -17.23 -17.22 13.27
C ILE A 415 -17.20 -16.20 14.42
N ASN A 416 -18.02 -15.18 14.38
CA ASN A 416 -18.11 -14.13 15.40
C ASN A 416 -19.29 -14.30 16.36
N ASN A 417 -19.80 -15.52 16.48
CA ASN A 417 -20.80 -15.88 17.46
C ASN A 417 -20.27 -15.66 18.89
N PRO A 418 -20.97 -14.88 19.75
CA PRO A 418 -20.51 -14.60 21.11
C PRO A 418 -20.36 -15.85 22.01
N GLU A 419 -21.13 -16.90 21.75
CA GLU A 419 -21.07 -18.14 22.52
C GLU A 419 -19.96 -19.08 22.07
N GLU A 420 -19.58 -19.01 20.78
CA GLU A 420 -18.56 -19.86 20.18
C GLU A 420 -17.70 -19.08 19.17
N PRO A 421 -16.84 -18.19 19.64
CA PRO A 421 -15.94 -17.45 18.76
C PRO A 421 -14.96 -18.39 18.06
N LYS A 422 -14.67 -18.12 16.78
CA LYS A 422 -13.82 -18.98 15.97
C LYS A 422 -12.72 -18.18 15.26
N ILE A 423 -11.58 -18.83 15.09
CA ILE A 423 -10.54 -18.42 14.14
C ILE A 423 -10.52 -19.48 13.07
N LEU A 424 -11.00 -19.12 11.88
CA LEU A 424 -11.11 -20.00 10.73
C LEU A 424 -10.06 -19.62 9.69
N CYS A 425 -9.18 -20.56 9.39
CA CYS A 425 -8.21 -20.45 8.31
C CYS A 425 -8.64 -21.33 7.13
N VAL A 426 -8.63 -20.79 5.92
CA VAL A 426 -8.89 -21.56 4.70
C VAL A 426 -7.69 -21.49 3.79
N GLY A 427 -7.12 -22.64 3.49
CA GLY A 427 -5.91 -22.78 2.68
C GLY A 427 -6.25 -22.94 1.19
N ASN A 428 -5.53 -22.20 0.36
CA ASN A 428 -5.50 -22.45 -1.08
C ASN A 428 -4.16 -23.07 -1.48
N ASN A 429 -4.12 -23.60 -2.69
CA ASN A 429 -2.92 -24.10 -3.33
C ASN A 429 -2.76 -23.38 -4.67
N PRO A 430 -1.67 -22.64 -4.90
CA PRO A 430 -1.43 -21.93 -6.16
C PRO A 430 -1.50 -22.83 -7.40
N ASP A 431 -1.09 -24.09 -7.29
CA ASP A 431 -1.10 -25.05 -8.41
C ASP A 431 -2.53 -25.51 -8.76
N ARG A 432 -3.48 -25.44 -7.82
CA ARG A 432 -4.88 -25.85 -7.96
C ARG A 432 -5.88 -24.71 -7.77
N GLN A 433 -5.41 -23.49 -7.88
CA GLN A 433 -6.16 -22.26 -7.59
C GLN A 433 -7.54 -22.21 -8.27
N ASN A 434 -7.63 -22.62 -9.53
CA ASN A 434 -8.89 -22.54 -10.30
C ASN A 434 -10.00 -23.47 -9.76
N ILE A 435 -9.63 -24.56 -9.11
CA ILE A 435 -10.58 -25.53 -8.53
C ILE A 435 -10.88 -25.14 -7.09
N TYR A 436 -9.85 -25.00 -6.29
CA TYR A 436 -10.02 -24.68 -4.87
C TYR A 436 -10.58 -23.27 -4.66
N GLY A 437 -10.21 -22.29 -5.50
CA GLY A 437 -10.77 -20.95 -5.46
C GLY A 437 -12.30 -20.92 -5.61
N ALA A 438 -12.89 -21.83 -6.37
CA ALA A 438 -14.35 -21.93 -6.49
C ALA A 438 -15.01 -22.42 -5.19
N ALA A 439 -14.46 -23.47 -4.57
CA ALA A 439 -14.95 -23.97 -3.29
C ALA A 439 -14.77 -22.92 -2.19
N LEU A 440 -13.58 -22.29 -2.12
CA LEU A 440 -13.26 -21.28 -1.11
C LEU A 440 -14.07 -19.99 -1.30
N GLY A 441 -14.39 -19.62 -2.55
CA GLY A 441 -15.31 -18.51 -2.85
C GLY A 441 -16.69 -18.72 -2.24
N LEU A 442 -17.19 -19.94 -2.22
CA LEU A 442 -18.46 -20.27 -1.58
C LEU A 442 -18.41 -20.08 -0.06
N TYR A 443 -17.32 -20.52 0.60
CA TYR A 443 -17.12 -20.25 2.04
C TYR A 443 -17.09 -18.74 2.31
N ASN A 444 -16.35 -17.96 1.49
CA ASN A 444 -16.28 -16.52 1.62
C ASN A 444 -17.65 -15.85 1.53
N SER A 445 -18.43 -16.19 0.51
CA SER A 445 -19.78 -15.64 0.32
C SER A 445 -20.68 -15.90 1.53
N ARG A 446 -20.62 -17.11 2.09
CA ARG A 446 -21.39 -17.48 3.28
C ARG A 446 -20.92 -16.76 4.54
N ILE A 447 -19.63 -16.76 4.78
CA ILE A 447 -19.03 -16.10 5.96
C ILE A 447 -19.40 -14.61 5.98
N VAL A 448 -19.25 -13.91 4.86
CA VAL A 448 -19.58 -12.48 4.75
C VAL A 448 -21.01 -12.18 5.19
N LYS A 449 -21.97 -13.01 4.81
CA LYS A 449 -23.37 -12.85 5.24
C LYS A 449 -23.58 -13.11 6.72
N LEU A 450 -22.89 -14.09 7.27
CA LEU A 450 -23.09 -14.53 8.66
C LEU A 450 -22.44 -13.58 9.66
N ILE A 451 -21.26 -13.06 9.34
CA ILE A 451 -20.51 -12.19 10.25
C ILE A 451 -20.98 -10.72 10.26
N ASN A 452 -21.59 -10.28 9.16
CA ASN A 452 -21.98 -8.88 8.99
C ASN A 452 -23.37 -8.59 9.59
N LYS A 453 -23.56 -9.00 10.85
CA LYS A 453 -24.82 -8.86 11.61
C LYS A 453 -24.59 -8.06 12.89
N LYS A 454 -25.62 -7.38 13.35
CA LYS A 454 -25.60 -6.67 14.63
C LYS A 454 -25.56 -7.64 15.81
N GLY A 455 -24.93 -7.24 16.91
CA GLY A 455 -24.87 -8.02 18.15
C GLY A 455 -23.81 -9.13 18.16
N GLN A 456 -23.05 -9.29 17.10
CA GLN A 456 -21.94 -10.24 17.03
C GLN A 456 -20.64 -9.67 17.63
N LEU A 457 -19.65 -10.54 17.89
CA LEU A 457 -18.34 -10.12 18.33
C LEU A 457 -17.60 -9.34 17.24
N LYS A 458 -16.64 -8.50 17.65
CA LYS A 458 -15.71 -7.90 16.68
C LYS A 458 -14.94 -8.97 15.94
N SER A 459 -14.83 -8.83 14.63
CA SER A 459 -14.25 -9.84 13.79
C SER A 459 -13.35 -9.24 12.70
N SER A 460 -12.53 -10.09 12.11
CA SER A 460 -11.65 -9.71 11.01
C SER A 460 -11.74 -10.68 9.84
N VAL A 461 -11.74 -10.13 8.64
CA VAL A 461 -11.65 -10.86 7.38
C VAL A 461 -10.32 -10.49 6.73
N ILE A 462 -9.42 -11.44 6.66
CA ILE A 462 -8.09 -11.26 6.07
C ILE A 462 -7.99 -12.11 4.82
N ILE A 463 -7.73 -11.48 3.69
CA ILE A 463 -7.60 -12.13 2.38
C ILE A 463 -6.22 -11.77 1.81
N ASP A 464 -5.31 -12.74 1.78
CA ASP A 464 -3.91 -12.53 1.37
C ASP A 464 -3.76 -12.17 -0.11
N GLU A 465 -4.54 -12.81 -1.00
CA GLU A 465 -4.49 -12.55 -2.45
C GLU A 465 -5.91 -12.54 -3.03
N LEU A 466 -6.58 -11.38 -2.96
CA LEU A 466 -7.99 -11.21 -3.32
C LEU A 466 -8.35 -11.65 -4.76
N PRO A 467 -7.56 -11.33 -5.82
CA PRO A 467 -7.91 -11.72 -7.19
C PRO A 467 -7.95 -13.22 -7.44
N THR A 468 -7.47 -14.03 -6.51
CA THR A 468 -7.47 -15.50 -6.68
C THR A 468 -8.84 -16.12 -6.45
N ILE A 469 -9.72 -15.43 -5.73
CA ILE A 469 -11.10 -15.83 -5.42
C ILE A 469 -12.07 -14.71 -5.79
N TYR A 470 -13.27 -15.09 -6.20
CA TYR A 470 -14.39 -14.16 -6.39
C TYR A 470 -15.51 -14.50 -5.42
N PHE A 471 -16.10 -13.50 -4.79
CA PHE A 471 -17.33 -13.67 -4.02
C PHE A 471 -18.18 -12.40 -4.05
N LYS A 472 -19.48 -12.59 -4.22
CA LYS A 472 -20.43 -11.50 -4.29
C LYS A 472 -20.61 -10.85 -2.91
N GLY A 473 -20.75 -9.52 -2.89
CA GLY A 473 -21.07 -8.77 -1.68
C GLY A 473 -19.85 -8.27 -0.90
N LEU A 474 -18.64 -8.37 -1.46
CA LEU A 474 -17.45 -7.76 -0.86
C LEU A 474 -17.59 -6.25 -0.71
N ASP A 475 -18.13 -5.58 -1.72
CA ASP A 475 -18.42 -4.15 -1.75
C ASP A 475 -19.40 -3.77 -0.63
N ASN A 476 -20.48 -4.56 -0.48
CA ASN A 476 -21.46 -4.37 0.59
C ASN A 476 -20.85 -4.62 1.98
N LEU A 477 -20.02 -5.65 2.13
CA LEU A 477 -19.29 -5.88 3.38
C LEU A 477 -18.45 -4.63 3.74
N ILE A 478 -17.64 -4.12 2.83
CA ILE A 478 -16.78 -2.96 3.07
C ILE A 478 -17.62 -1.73 3.46
N ALA A 479 -18.77 -1.52 2.81
CA ALA A 479 -19.66 -0.40 3.08
C ALA A 479 -20.33 -0.48 4.47
N THR A 480 -20.68 -1.67 4.93
CA THR A 480 -21.47 -1.90 6.14
C THR A 480 -20.67 -2.43 7.34
N ALA A 481 -19.48 -2.95 7.11
CA ALA A 481 -18.61 -3.60 8.09
C ALA A 481 -18.37 -2.75 9.36
N ARG A 482 -18.25 -1.44 9.20
CA ARG A 482 -18.01 -0.51 10.32
C ARG A 482 -19.07 -0.59 11.41
N SER A 483 -20.35 -0.63 11.03
CA SER A 483 -21.47 -0.68 11.99
C SER A 483 -21.54 -2.00 12.75
N ASN A 484 -20.99 -3.07 12.17
CA ASN A 484 -21.00 -4.43 12.70
C ASN A 484 -19.63 -4.86 13.28
N LYS A 485 -18.68 -3.93 13.39
CA LYS A 485 -17.33 -4.15 13.90
C LYS A 485 -16.58 -5.27 13.18
N VAL A 486 -16.69 -5.33 11.86
CA VAL A 486 -15.95 -6.26 11.00
C VAL A 486 -14.78 -5.52 10.35
N ALA A 487 -13.56 -5.85 10.72
CA ALA A 487 -12.35 -5.37 10.06
C ALA A 487 -12.12 -6.19 8.79
N VAL A 488 -11.71 -5.52 7.71
CA VAL A 488 -11.42 -6.18 6.43
C VAL A 488 -10.02 -5.78 5.99
N CYS A 489 -9.16 -6.77 5.71
CA CYS A 489 -7.81 -6.57 5.19
C CYS A 489 -7.63 -7.36 3.90
N LEU A 490 -7.45 -6.67 2.78
CA LEU A 490 -7.40 -7.23 1.44
C LEU A 490 -6.01 -7.06 0.84
N GLY A 491 -5.30 -8.17 0.66
CA GLY A 491 -4.01 -8.22 -0.02
C GLY A 491 -4.17 -8.50 -1.50
N PHE A 492 -3.41 -7.81 -2.36
CA PHE A 492 -3.25 -8.12 -3.78
C PHE A 492 -2.07 -7.35 -4.39
N GLN A 493 -1.76 -7.60 -5.67
CA GLN A 493 -0.54 -7.07 -6.26
C GLN A 493 -0.74 -5.70 -6.90
N ASP A 494 -1.80 -5.53 -7.68
CA ASP A 494 -2.14 -4.26 -8.33
C ASP A 494 -3.65 -4.16 -8.66
N PHE A 495 -4.10 -2.95 -8.99
CA PHE A 495 -5.52 -2.70 -9.31
C PHE A 495 -5.97 -3.36 -10.61
N SER A 496 -5.07 -3.58 -11.58
CA SER A 496 -5.43 -4.19 -12.86
C SER A 496 -5.87 -5.65 -12.69
N GLN A 497 -5.24 -6.38 -11.75
CA GLN A 497 -5.66 -7.74 -11.42
C GLN A 497 -7.07 -7.75 -10.82
N LEU A 498 -7.36 -6.80 -9.92
CA LEU A 498 -8.69 -6.69 -9.32
C LEU A 498 -9.76 -6.36 -10.38
N VAL A 499 -9.46 -5.41 -11.28
CA VAL A 499 -10.36 -5.04 -12.39
C VAL A 499 -10.60 -6.24 -13.32
N ARG A 500 -9.57 -7.01 -13.63
CA ARG A 500 -9.69 -8.21 -14.47
C ARG A 500 -10.66 -9.24 -13.87
N ASP A 501 -10.56 -9.50 -12.56
CA ASP A 501 -11.23 -10.63 -11.91
C ASP A 501 -12.58 -10.27 -11.27
N TYR A 502 -12.78 -8.99 -10.89
CA TYR A 502 -14.04 -8.48 -10.31
C TYR A 502 -14.84 -7.58 -11.27
N GLY A 503 -14.25 -7.17 -12.40
CA GLY A 503 -14.83 -6.19 -13.30
C GLY A 503 -14.58 -4.75 -12.84
N ASP A 504 -14.67 -3.81 -13.78
CA ASP A 504 -14.30 -2.40 -13.56
C ASP A 504 -15.18 -1.71 -12.49
N LYS A 505 -16.47 -2.01 -12.47
CA LYS A 505 -17.43 -1.38 -11.53
C LYS A 505 -17.17 -1.82 -10.08
N GLU A 506 -17.14 -3.12 -9.82
CA GLU A 506 -16.91 -3.66 -8.47
C GLU A 506 -15.51 -3.31 -7.95
N ALA A 507 -14.48 -3.44 -8.79
CA ALA A 507 -13.13 -3.07 -8.43
C ALA A 507 -13.00 -1.59 -8.01
N LYS A 508 -13.63 -0.67 -8.76
CA LYS A 508 -13.66 0.76 -8.41
C LYS A 508 -14.38 1.04 -7.10
N VAL A 509 -15.48 0.35 -6.82
CA VAL A 509 -16.19 0.49 -5.55
C VAL A 509 -15.28 0.05 -4.41
N VAL A 510 -14.65 -1.13 -4.49
CA VAL A 510 -13.72 -1.62 -3.48
C VAL A 510 -12.58 -0.62 -3.24
N ILE A 511 -11.90 -0.18 -4.31
CA ILE A 511 -10.76 0.75 -4.22
C ILE A 511 -11.17 2.09 -3.58
N ASN A 512 -12.34 2.63 -3.93
CA ASN A 512 -12.75 3.95 -3.48
C ASN A 512 -13.36 3.97 -2.07
N THR A 513 -13.93 2.85 -1.60
CA THR A 513 -14.62 2.77 -0.31
C THR A 513 -13.66 2.52 0.85
N VAL A 514 -12.52 1.88 0.62
CA VAL A 514 -11.55 1.58 1.68
C VAL A 514 -10.94 2.85 2.28
N GLY A 515 -10.83 2.86 3.61
CA GLY A 515 -10.27 3.99 4.35
C GLY A 515 -8.76 3.90 4.57
N ASN A 516 -8.19 2.69 4.63
CA ASN A 516 -6.78 2.48 4.90
C ASN A 516 -6.10 1.81 3.72
N ILE A 517 -5.00 2.37 3.24
CA ILE A 517 -4.23 1.83 2.12
C ILE A 517 -2.76 1.76 2.49
N PHE A 518 -2.18 0.60 2.22
CA PHE A 518 -0.75 0.34 2.27
C PHE A 518 -0.30 -0.10 0.87
N SER A 519 0.69 0.56 0.32
CA SER A 519 1.28 0.17 -0.95
C SER A 519 2.79 0.05 -0.80
N GLY A 520 3.32 -1.15 -1.01
CA GLY A 520 4.70 -1.34 -1.39
C GLY A 520 4.92 -0.92 -2.84
N GLN A 521 5.98 -1.42 -3.46
CA GLN A 521 6.28 -1.14 -4.86
C GLN A 521 5.13 -1.59 -5.78
N VAL A 522 4.61 -0.66 -6.59
CA VAL A 522 3.66 -0.91 -7.67
C VAL A 522 3.99 -0.01 -8.87
N VAL A 523 3.59 -0.39 -10.06
CA VAL A 523 3.95 0.32 -11.29
C VAL A 523 2.73 0.70 -12.12
N GLY A 524 2.94 1.52 -13.15
CA GLY A 524 1.92 1.84 -14.16
C GLY A 524 0.72 2.61 -13.61
N GLU A 525 -0.48 2.18 -14.01
CA GLU A 525 -1.74 2.86 -13.66
C GLU A 525 -2.04 2.81 -12.16
N THR A 526 -1.68 1.72 -11.48
CA THR A 526 -1.84 1.61 -10.02
C THR A 526 -1.05 2.67 -9.29
N ALA A 527 0.20 2.92 -9.68
CA ALA A 527 1.03 3.96 -9.07
C ALA A 527 0.46 5.38 -9.30
N LYS A 528 -0.12 5.64 -10.48
CA LYS A 528 -0.79 6.91 -10.78
C LYS A 528 -2.03 7.12 -9.91
N THR A 529 -2.91 6.14 -9.87
CA THR A 529 -4.15 6.18 -9.07
C THR A 529 -3.85 6.43 -7.59
N LEU A 530 -2.83 5.77 -7.04
CA LEU A 530 -2.38 6.01 -5.66
C LEU A 530 -1.82 7.42 -5.47
N SER A 531 -0.99 7.89 -6.38
CA SER A 531 -0.44 9.24 -6.33
C SER A 531 -1.53 10.32 -6.35
N GLU A 532 -2.56 10.15 -7.17
CA GLU A 532 -3.72 11.04 -7.21
C GLU A 532 -4.52 11.00 -5.90
N ARG A 533 -4.70 9.82 -5.32
CA ARG A 533 -5.40 9.63 -4.04
C ARG A 533 -4.68 10.29 -2.86
N PHE A 534 -3.36 10.30 -2.85
CA PHE A 534 -2.57 10.97 -1.82
C PHE A 534 -2.58 12.49 -1.94
N GLY A 535 -3.10 13.00 -3.04
CA GLY A 535 -3.31 14.41 -3.27
C GLY A 535 -2.08 15.16 -3.76
N LYS A 536 -2.26 16.48 -3.85
CA LYS A 536 -1.24 17.39 -4.37
C LYS A 536 -0.86 18.41 -3.31
N VAL A 537 0.36 18.90 -3.38
CA VAL A 537 0.91 19.94 -2.51
C VAL A 537 1.42 21.11 -3.35
N LEU A 538 1.28 22.32 -2.84
CA LEU A 538 1.83 23.51 -3.46
C LEU A 538 3.36 23.51 -3.33
N GLN A 539 4.06 23.38 -4.45
CA GLN A 539 5.51 23.46 -4.51
C GLN A 539 5.95 24.76 -5.19
N LYS A 540 6.99 25.38 -4.62
CA LYS A 540 7.63 26.55 -5.23
C LYS A 540 8.73 26.05 -6.16
N ARG A 541 8.51 26.12 -7.46
CA ARG A 541 9.54 25.83 -8.47
C ARG A 541 10.25 27.12 -8.83
N GLN A 542 11.56 27.11 -8.74
CA GLN A 542 12.39 28.18 -9.25
C GLN A 542 12.88 27.84 -10.65
N SER A 543 12.51 28.65 -11.62
CA SER A 543 13.06 28.59 -12.97
C SER A 543 14.12 29.67 -13.10
N ILE A 544 15.37 29.29 -13.36
CA ILE A 544 16.48 30.22 -13.59
C ILE A 544 16.70 30.26 -15.09
N SER A 545 16.39 31.41 -15.70
CA SER A 545 16.75 31.69 -17.10
C SER A 545 18.05 32.50 -17.12
N ILE A 546 19.09 31.95 -17.74
CA ILE A 546 20.41 32.60 -17.87
C ILE A 546 20.57 33.05 -19.31
N ASN A 547 20.47 34.37 -19.55
CA ASN A 547 20.88 34.99 -20.80
C ASN A 547 22.27 35.63 -20.62
N ARG A 548 22.98 35.84 -21.74
CA ARG A 548 24.35 36.39 -21.70
C ARG A 548 24.49 37.72 -20.95
N GLN A 549 23.42 38.47 -20.73
CA GLN A 549 23.41 39.76 -20.05
C GLN A 549 22.52 39.83 -18.79
N ASP A 550 21.62 38.83 -18.56
CA ASP A 550 20.72 38.84 -17.41
C ASP A 550 20.41 37.42 -16.89
N VAL A 551 20.33 37.32 -15.56
CA VAL A 551 19.84 36.11 -14.88
C VAL A 551 18.49 36.47 -14.27
N SER A 552 17.40 35.96 -14.88
CA SER A 552 16.08 36.10 -14.31
C SER A 552 15.69 34.83 -13.51
N THR A 553 15.26 35.03 -12.29
CA THR A 553 14.73 33.94 -11.46
C THR A 553 13.22 34.09 -11.37
N SER A 554 12.49 33.18 -11.96
CA SER A 554 11.03 33.11 -11.84
C SER A 554 10.69 32.08 -10.75
N ILE A 555 9.88 32.48 -9.76
CA ILE A 555 9.34 31.58 -8.74
C ILE A 555 7.89 31.32 -9.13
N ASN A 556 7.64 30.13 -9.66
CA ASN A 556 6.30 29.66 -9.94
C ASN A 556 5.84 28.71 -8.84
N THR A 557 4.62 28.94 -8.34
CA THR A 557 3.98 27.99 -7.42
C THR A 557 3.11 27.06 -8.26
N GLN A 558 3.44 25.77 -8.21
CA GLN A 558 2.71 24.73 -8.97
C GLN A 558 2.21 23.65 -8.01
N MET A 559 1.04 23.09 -8.33
CA MET A 559 0.48 21.94 -7.64
C MET A 559 1.18 20.68 -8.14
N ASP A 560 2.00 20.05 -7.32
CA ASP A 560 2.65 18.78 -7.62
C ASP A 560 2.13 17.66 -6.71
N SER A 561 2.23 16.41 -7.17
CA SER A 561 1.84 15.25 -6.37
C SER A 561 2.66 15.17 -5.08
N LEU A 562 2.00 14.94 -3.94
CA LEU A 562 2.67 14.76 -2.64
C LEU A 562 3.64 13.56 -2.71
N ILE A 563 3.20 12.45 -3.30
CA ILE A 563 4.02 11.28 -3.58
C ILE A 563 3.92 11.00 -5.09
N PRO A 564 4.94 11.34 -5.89
CA PRO A 564 4.93 11.09 -7.33
C PRO A 564 4.86 9.59 -7.67
N PRO A 565 4.25 9.20 -8.80
CA PRO A 565 4.19 7.80 -9.24
C PRO A 565 5.56 7.14 -9.36
N SER A 566 6.58 7.90 -9.74
CA SER A 566 7.97 7.42 -9.82
C SER A 566 8.55 7.00 -8.47
N LYS A 567 8.23 7.70 -7.38
CA LYS A 567 8.61 7.31 -6.02
C LYS A 567 7.93 6.01 -5.61
N ILE A 568 6.64 5.83 -5.94
CA ILE A 568 5.89 4.60 -5.64
C ILE A 568 6.47 3.40 -6.39
N SER A 569 6.81 3.61 -7.67
CA SER A 569 7.41 2.57 -8.51
C SER A 569 8.85 2.22 -8.13
N GLY A 570 9.55 3.11 -7.45
CA GLY A 570 10.93 2.93 -6.98
C GLY A 570 11.06 2.47 -5.53
N LEU A 571 9.97 2.10 -4.84
CA LEU A 571 10.03 1.65 -3.45
C LEU A 571 10.83 0.35 -3.32
N THR A 572 11.65 0.28 -2.29
CA THR A 572 12.38 -0.94 -1.91
C THR A 572 11.55 -1.80 -0.96
N GLN A 573 11.93 -3.06 -0.78
CA GLN A 573 11.28 -3.97 0.15
C GLN A 573 11.20 -3.39 1.56
N GLY A 574 10.03 -3.45 2.19
CA GLY A 574 9.76 -2.89 3.51
C GLY A 574 9.38 -1.41 3.52
N MET A 575 9.61 -0.68 2.42
CA MET A 575 9.12 0.68 2.25
C MET A 575 7.68 0.68 1.76
N PHE A 576 6.84 1.46 2.43
CA PHE A 576 5.43 1.60 2.10
C PHE A 576 5.02 3.06 1.99
N VAL A 577 4.09 3.29 1.09
CA VAL A 577 3.31 4.53 1.01
C VAL A 577 1.85 4.22 1.28
N GLY A 578 1.12 5.16 1.81
CA GLY A 578 -0.28 4.91 2.06
C GLY A 578 -0.99 6.03 2.81
N SER A 579 -2.22 5.73 3.19
CA SER A 579 -3.04 6.61 4.01
C SER A 579 -3.85 5.80 5.01
N VAL A 580 -4.06 6.37 6.20
CA VAL A 580 -4.89 5.80 7.25
C VAL A 580 -6.06 6.71 7.58
N SER A 581 -7.13 6.11 8.05
CA SER A 581 -8.34 6.82 8.46
C SER A 581 -8.41 6.96 9.96
N ASP A 582 -8.78 8.16 10.41
CA ASP A 582 -9.11 8.46 11.80
C ASP A 582 -10.57 8.14 12.13
N ASN A 583 -10.92 8.37 13.39
CA ASN A 583 -12.29 8.37 13.89
C ASN A 583 -12.59 9.69 14.63
N PHE A 584 -13.76 9.82 15.23
CA PHE A 584 -14.15 11.06 15.93
C PHE A 584 -13.38 11.29 17.24
N THR A 585 -12.92 10.23 17.88
CA THR A 585 -12.23 10.25 19.17
C THR A 585 -10.73 10.36 19.03
N GLU A 586 -10.17 9.72 18.00
CA GLU A 586 -8.73 9.71 17.72
C GLU A 586 -8.48 10.34 16.35
N ARG A 587 -8.05 11.59 16.36
CA ARG A 587 -7.68 12.32 15.14
C ARG A 587 -6.21 12.12 14.84
N ILE A 588 -5.91 11.67 13.61
CA ILE A 588 -4.56 11.52 13.09
C ILE A 588 -4.23 12.79 12.31
N GLU A 589 -3.21 13.52 12.71
CA GLU A 589 -2.79 14.74 12.02
C GLU A 589 -2.13 14.42 10.68
N GLN A 590 -1.26 13.42 10.66
CA GLN A 590 -0.51 13.01 9.48
C GLN A 590 -1.04 11.67 8.95
N LYS A 591 -2.11 11.72 8.15
CA LYS A 591 -2.80 10.53 7.62
C LYS A 591 -2.04 9.82 6.51
N ILE A 592 -1.21 10.54 5.77
CA ILE A 592 -0.44 10.00 4.64
C ILE A 592 0.97 9.68 5.12
N PHE A 593 1.48 8.54 4.71
CA PHE A 593 2.82 8.08 5.10
C PHE A 593 3.66 7.63 3.89
N HIS A 594 4.96 7.77 4.02
CA HIS A 594 6.00 7.24 3.16
C HIS A 594 7.18 6.82 4.06
N ALA A 595 7.15 5.58 4.52
CA ALA A 595 8.04 5.10 5.57
C ALA A 595 8.41 3.62 5.38
N GLU A 596 9.50 3.25 5.99
CA GLU A 596 9.86 1.84 6.18
C GLU A 596 9.17 1.32 7.44
N ILE A 597 8.43 0.21 7.31
CA ILE A 597 7.86 -0.50 8.45
C ILE A 597 8.98 -1.28 9.12
N VAL A 598 9.22 -0.99 10.39
CA VAL A 598 10.29 -1.64 11.16
C VAL A 598 9.80 -2.99 11.67
N VAL A 599 10.37 -4.06 11.14
CA VAL A 599 10.12 -5.42 11.62
C VAL A 599 11.38 -5.94 12.27
N ASP A 600 11.28 -6.38 13.53
CA ASP A 600 12.36 -7.06 14.23
C ASP A 600 12.47 -8.50 13.72
N THR A 601 13.31 -8.68 12.70
CA THR A 601 13.49 -9.97 12.02
C THR A 601 14.04 -11.05 12.95
N ASP A 602 14.84 -10.69 13.94
CA ASP A 602 15.42 -11.66 14.88
C ASP A 602 14.36 -12.12 15.91
N LYS A 603 13.48 -11.21 16.31
CA LYS A 603 12.31 -11.55 17.13
C LYS A 603 11.37 -12.48 16.36
N VAL A 604 11.04 -12.15 15.11
CA VAL A 604 10.16 -12.97 14.25
C VAL A 604 10.76 -14.36 14.05
N LYS A 605 12.03 -14.48 13.70
CA LYS A 605 12.69 -15.80 13.55
C LYS A 605 12.66 -16.61 14.83
N ARG A 606 12.85 -15.99 15.98
CA ARG A 606 12.75 -16.67 17.29
C ARG A 606 11.32 -17.14 17.57
N GLU A 607 10.31 -16.31 17.28
CA GLU A 607 8.91 -16.71 17.40
C GLU A 607 8.60 -17.89 16.48
N GLU A 608 8.94 -17.80 15.19
CA GLU A 608 8.71 -18.84 14.19
C GLU A 608 9.41 -20.18 14.54
N SER A 609 10.58 -20.13 15.14
CA SER A 609 11.28 -21.35 15.58
C SER A 609 10.58 -22.12 16.71
N HIS A 610 9.64 -21.47 17.41
CA HIS A 610 8.83 -22.08 18.46
C HIS A 610 7.40 -22.43 17.99
N TYR A 611 7.06 -22.12 16.74
CA TYR A 611 5.72 -22.40 16.22
C TYR A 611 5.47 -23.89 16.13
N GLN A 612 4.33 -24.29 16.67
CA GLN A 612 3.80 -25.64 16.51
C GLN A 612 3.09 -25.76 15.16
N PRO A 613 3.25 -26.87 14.44
CA PRO A 613 2.49 -27.09 13.22
C PRO A 613 1.01 -27.22 13.56
N ILE A 614 0.15 -26.93 12.56
CA ILE A 614 -1.29 -27.14 12.67
C ILE A 614 -1.53 -28.62 13.06
N PRO A 615 -2.34 -28.91 14.10
CA PRO A 615 -2.52 -30.25 14.61
C PRO A 615 -3.17 -31.18 13.57
N ILE A 616 -2.95 -32.49 13.74
CA ILE A 616 -3.70 -33.51 13.04
C ILE A 616 -5.11 -33.54 13.65
N ILE A 617 -6.14 -33.30 12.84
CA ILE A 617 -7.54 -33.23 13.25
C ILE A 617 -8.19 -34.60 13.06
N ASN A 618 -7.95 -35.20 11.89
CA ASN A 618 -8.48 -36.51 11.53
C ASN A 618 -7.36 -37.56 11.57
N ASP A 619 -7.39 -38.43 12.56
CA ASP A 619 -6.46 -39.58 12.63
C ASP A 619 -7.08 -40.75 11.83
N PHE A 620 -6.68 -40.88 10.57
CA PHE A 620 -7.12 -41.94 9.69
C PHE A 620 -6.38 -43.25 9.98
N LYS A 621 -6.42 -43.73 11.22
CA LYS A 621 -5.85 -45.03 11.57
C LYS A 621 -6.98 -46.05 11.75
N ASP A 622 -6.74 -47.26 11.23
CA ASP A 622 -7.58 -48.39 11.51
C ASP A 622 -7.34 -48.95 12.94
N ALA A 623 -8.11 -49.95 13.34
CA ALA A 623 -7.96 -50.62 14.63
C ALA A 623 -6.57 -51.25 14.84
N ASN A 624 -5.80 -51.45 13.78
CA ASN A 624 -4.43 -52.01 13.81
C ASN A 624 -3.34 -50.91 13.72
N GLY A 625 -3.75 -49.65 13.68
CA GLY A 625 -2.82 -48.50 13.59
C GLY A 625 -2.32 -48.21 12.19
N ASN A 626 -2.83 -48.83 11.15
CA ASN A 626 -2.46 -48.56 9.75
C ASN A 626 -3.18 -47.31 9.20
N ASP A 627 -2.50 -46.60 8.34
CA ASP A 627 -3.08 -45.45 7.65
C ASP A 627 -4.14 -45.84 6.65
N CYS A 628 -5.39 -45.48 6.90
CA CYS A 628 -6.55 -45.78 6.04
C CYS A 628 -7.13 -44.51 5.36
N MET A 629 -6.42 -43.39 5.34
CA MET A 629 -6.93 -42.10 4.81
C MET A 629 -7.46 -42.23 3.38
N LYS A 630 -6.71 -42.85 2.48
CA LYS A 630 -7.14 -43.02 1.08
C LYS A 630 -8.44 -43.81 0.97
N GLN A 631 -8.54 -44.91 1.76
CA GLN A 631 -9.71 -45.74 1.77
C GLN A 631 -10.94 -44.99 2.33
N ALA A 632 -10.80 -44.32 3.48
CA ALA A 632 -11.89 -43.57 4.11
C ALA A 632 -12.44 -42.45 3.20
N ILE A 633 -11.54 -41.73 2.51
CA ILE A 633 -11.91 -40.67 1.57
C ILE A 633 -12.62 -41.28 0.35
N GLN A 634 -12.13 -42.41 -0.18
CA GLN A 634 -12.76 -43.10 -1.30
C GLN A 634 -14.13 -43.70 -0.92
N ASP A 635 -14.28 -44.25 0.27
CA ASP A 635 -15.54 -44.79 0.79
C ASP A 635 -16.57 -43.66 0.95
N ASN A 636 -16.17 -42.48 1.47
CA ASN A 636 -17.04 -41.31 1.52
C ASN A 636 -17.50 -40.86 0.12
N TYR A 637 -16.58 -40.83 -0.84
CA TYR A 637 -16.89 -40.49 -2.23
C TYR A 637 -17.91 -41.49 -2.84
N ASN A 638 -17.71 -42.80 -2.65
CA ASN A 638 -18.59 -43.84 -3.15
C ASN A 638 -19.96 -43.79 -2.44
N ARG A 639 -19.99 -43.54 -1.14
CA ARG A 639 -21.21 -43.37 -0.37
C ARG A 639 -22.08 -42.25 -0.93
N ILE A 640 -21.51 -41.07 -1.19
CA ILE A 640 -22.25 -39.93 -1.74
C ILE A 640 -22.87 -40.27 -3.11
N LYS A 641 -22.15 -40.99 -3.95
CA LYS A 641 -22.67 -41.47 -5.23
C LYS A 641 -23.84 -42.44 -5.08
N GLU A 642 -23.74 -43.32 -4.10
CA GLU A 642 -24.83 -44.29 -3.83
C GLU A 642 -26.03 -43.60 -3.19
N ASP A 643 -25.81 -42.65 -2.26
CA ASP A 643 -26.87 -41.80 -1.69
C ASP A 643 -27.67 -41.10 -2.79
N VAL A 644 -27.00 -40.51 -3.79
CA VAL A 644 -27.68 -39.83 -4.91
C VAL A 644 -28.42 -40.82 -5.81
N LYS A 645 -27.89 -42.02 -6.06
CA LYS A 645 -28.63 -43.06 -6.78
C LYS A 645 -29.91 -43.45 -6.05
N GLN A 646 -29.81 -43.62 -4.74
CA GLN A 646 -30.94 -43.98 -3.91
C GLN A 646 -31.99 -42.86 -3.88
N ILE A 647 -31.59 -41.59 -3.78
CA ILE A 647 -32.48 -40.42 -3.88
C ILE A 647 -33.26 -40.45 -5.19
N VAL A 648 -32.57 -40.61 -6.32
CA VAL A 648 -33.23 -40.65 -7.64
C VAL A 648 -34.23 -41.82 -7.74
N LYS A 649 -33.82 -43.00 -7.27
CA LYS A 649 -34.70 -44.18 -7.29
C LYS A 649 -35.97 -43.96 -6.45
N GLU A 650 -35.81 -43.52 -5.19
CA GLU A 650 -36.93 -43.30 -4.27
C GLU A 650 -37.90 -42.21 -4.80
N GLU A 651 -37.39 -41.15 -5.39
CA GLU A 651 -38.21 -40.06 -5.93
C GLU A 651 -38.95 -40.48 -7.22
N LEU A 652 -38.31 -41.24 -8.11
CA LEU A 652 -38.99 -41.77 -9.30
C LEU A 652 -40.09 -42.79 -8.91
N GLU A 653 -39.83 -43.63 -7.89
CA GLU A 653 -40.85 -44.53 -7.34
C GLU A 653 -42.01 -43.73 -6.71
N ARG A 654 -41.74 -42.62 -5.99
CA ARG A 654 -42.75 -41.72 -5.45
C ARG A 654 -43.61 -41.10 -6.56
N ILE A 655 -43.00 -40.57 -7.61
CA ILE A 655 -43.69 -39.98 -8.75
C ILE A 655 -44.53 -41.01 -9.50
N ALA A 656 -44.03 -42.24 -9.67
CA ALA A 656 -44.74 -43.31 -10.30
C ALA A 656 -45.95 -43.77 -9.50
N ALA A 657 -45.92 -43.68 -8.18
CA ALA A 657 -47.02 -44.07 -7.28
C ALA A 657 -48.10 -42.98 -7.15
N ASP A 658 -47.80 -41.71 -7.41
CA ASP A 658 -48.75 -40.61 -7.29
C ASP A 658 -49.42 -40.31 -8.64
N GLU A 659 -50.76 -40.52 -8.71
CA GLU A 659 -51.52 -40.25 -9.93
C GLU A 659 -51.44 -38.84 -10.47
N ASN A 660 -51.28 -37.86 -9.60
CA ASN A 660 -51.13 -36.45 -10.00
C ASN A 660 -49.77 -36.14 -10.62
N LEU A 661 -48.75 -36.94 -10.33
CA LEU A 661 -47.38 -36.74 -10.76
C LEU A 661 -46.93 -37.65 -11.91
N LYS A 662 -47.67 -38.71 -12.21
CA LYS A 662 -47.34 -39.69 -13.27
C LYS A 662 -47.08 -39.03 -14.64
N HIS A 663 -47.78 -37.96 -14.93
CA HIS A 663 -47.64 -37.24 -16.20
C HIS A 663 -46.20 -36.68 -16.38
N LEU A 664 -45.46 -36.44 -15.29
CA LEU A 664 -44.08 -35.93 -15.35
C LEU A 664 -43.08 -36.98 -15.86
N MET A 665 -43.44 -38.27 -15.83
CA MET A 665 -42.62 -39.38 -16.34
C MET A 665 -42.95 -39.75 -17.81
N GLN A 666 -44.04 -39.21 -18.35
CA GLN A 666 -44.41 -39.43 -19.74
C GLN A 666 -43.70 -38.39 -20.63
N LYS A 667 -42.97 -38.89 -21.65
CA LYS A 667 -42.32 -38.05 -22.66
C LYS A 667 -43.32 -37.34 -23.53
#